data_f8e23724cad45c260531dd22b208f2d9
#
_entry.id   f8e23724cad45c260531dd22b208f2d9
#
_cell.length_a   1.000
_cell.length_b   1.000
_cell.length_c   1.000
_cell.angle_alpha   90.00
_cell.angle_beta   90.00
_cell.angle_gamma   90.00
#
_symmetry.space_group_name_H-M   'P 1'
#
loop_
_entity.id
_entity.type
_entity.pdbx_description
1 polymer ?
#
loop_
_entity_poly.entity_id
_entity_poly.type
_entity_poly.pdbx_seq_one_letter_code
_entity_poly.pdbx_strand_id
1 'polypeptide(L)'
;MRILKRAFLFADKPSCHFHATRKRIHRLCGNNQFCSDSFLRKDPTFLAKSLSLSENLKSRVLGTQVHGHIVKLGFTNDIFLQNNLITAYSKRGFFGCGLRVFDEMAERNLVSWTLIVSAAIQNGELDMGLKMYVDMTTNGFMPNEFAVGSVMKACVSMGASEFGYSIHCFALKIGIEKNPFVGCSVLNFYAKLGDVAAAERVFYSLSSDDVGCWNAMIGGYAHCGYGFEALNVVSSMLFEGITMDKYTLINALQGCSLVADFDIGRQIHGLIIRSEVECSISIVNALIDMYIKSSGMDYAFKVFERMADKDVISWNTLFGGFSENKNPGQTASLFHKFILSGSRPNHVTFSILLRQCGKLLDLDLGLQLQCLALHCGFLDGENVTSSLIYMFCRCGAVEMAHSVFDNVSYKNITTWNELLSGYCFNCCDADVLKTFCNIWESGVEVNGCTFFYVVETCCRSENQQMVVQIHGAIIKTGFSSCGYICSTLIKSYVNFGQLDNSFEFFNGAERLDMASWGAMMSALVHQGHNHEAVTIFYSLVEAGEKPDEYILGTILNSCAAIGAYQRTKSIHPFVIKLGFDTEVYVASAVIDAYAKCGDIKGAGMAFDQSFNSNDVIVYNTFIMAYAHHGLVSEAMEIFDKMKLANLQPSQATFVSVMSACSHKGLVDKGCLLFKSMDSQYGMQPSPDCYGCLVDMLSRNGYLEDAKHVIEIMPFQPSPTVYRSLLSGCRIHGNKELGEWASEKLLLLLPKNDAAHVLLSKVYSEDGCWESAAIVRRGMTEKQVLKDPGYSWIETWSS
;
A
#
# COMPACT_ATOMS: atom_id res chain seq x y z
N MET A 1 5.24 -29.44 -20.11
CA MET A 1 5.09 -29.97 -21.48
C MET A 1 3.72 -30.56 -21.83
N ARG A 2 3.03 -31.35 -20.97
CA ARG A 2 1.66 -31.85 -21.29
C ARG A 2 0.57 -30.78 -21.24
N ILE A 3 0.73 -29.74 -20.46
CA ILE A 3 -0.21 -28.60 -20.32
C ILE A 3 -0.17 -27.71 -21.58
N LEU A 4 1.01 -27.48 -22.13
CA LEU A 4 1.21 -26.66 -23.34
C LEU A 4 0.59 -27.33 -24.59
N LYS A 5 0.63 -28.67 -24.73
CA LYS A 5 0.07 -29.36 -25.88
C LYS A 5 -1.45 -29.26 -26.01
N ARG A 6 -2.20 -29.06 -24.92
CA ARG A 6 -3.65 -28.85 -24.98
C ARG A 6 -4.07 -27.41 -25.27
N ALA A 7 -3.26 -26.42 -24.91
CA ALA A 7 -3.47 -25.02 -25.29
C ALA A 7 -3.31 -24.80 -26.80
N PHE A 8 -2.46 -25.57 -27.45
CA PHE A 8 -2.23 -25.51 -28.92
C PHE A 8 -3.43 -25.97 -29.78
N LEU A 9 -4.36 -26.75 -29.21
CA LEU A 9 -5.52 -27.25 -29.97
C LEU A 9 -6.70 -26.27 -30.10
N PHE A 10 -6.61 -25.10 -29.45
CA PHE A 10 -7.68 -24.10 -29.46
C PHE A 10 -7.38 -22.85 -30.29
N ALA A 11 -6.19 -22.72 -30.89
CA ALA A 11 -5.79 -21.52 -31.64
C ALA A 11 -6.38 -21.46 -33.08
N ASP A 12 -6.87 -22.56 -33.62
CA ASP A 12 -7.31 -22.63 -35.02
C ASP A 12 -8.79 -23.01 -35.20
N LYS A 13 -9.73 -22.24 -34.67
CA LYS A 13 -11.13 -22.29 -35.14
C LYS A 13 -11.66 -20.88 -35.35
N PRO A 14 -11.98 -20.50 -36.60
CA PRO A 14 -12.64 -19.24 -36.90
C PRO A 14 -14.05 -19.24 -36.30
N SER A 15 -14.41 -18.10 -35.72
CA SER A 15 -15.60 -17.81 -34.94
C SER A 15 -16.91 -18.28 -35.61
N CYS A 16 -17.59 -19.25 -34.98
CA CYS A 16 -18.99 -19.63 -35.27
C CYS A 16 -20.03 -18.52 -34.99
N HIS A 17 -19.65 -17.32 -34.60
CA HIS A 17 -20.57 -16.22 -34.32
C HIS A 17 -21.17 -15.58 -35.61
N PHE A 18 -20.54 -15.71 -36.75
CA PHE A 18 -21.08 -15.15 -38.00
C PHE A 18 -22.30 -15.89 -38.53
N HIS A 19 -22.46 -17.18 -38.24
CA HIS A 19 -23.60 -17.96 -38.73
C HIS A 19 -24.85 -17.84 -37.80
N ALA A 20 -24.69 -17.64 -36.52
CA ALA A 20 -25.81 -17.46 -35.58
C ALA A 20 -26.48 -16.08 -35.77
N THR A 21 -25.71 -15.04 -36.03
CA THR A 21 -26.21 -13.68 -36.32
C THR A 21 -26.94 -13.63 -37.66
N ARG A 22 -26.48 -14.34 -38.68
CA ARG A 22 -27.15 -14.40 -40.00
C ARG A 22 -28.49 -15.15 -39.93
N LYS A 23 -28.60 -16.22 -39.10
CA LYS A 23 -29.87 -16.92 -38.87
C LYS A 23 -30.85 -16.13 -38.00
N ARG A 24 -30.35 -15.25 -37.08
CA ARG A 24 -31.21 -14.38 -36.26
C ARG A 24 -31.75 -13.19 -37.06
N ILE A 25 -30.94 -12.66 -37.99
CA ILE A 25 -31.37 -11.65 -38.96
C ILE A 25 -32.43 -12.21 -39.92
N HIS A 26 -32.29 -13.45 -40.36
CA HIS A 26 -33.28 -14.12 -41.21
C HIS A 26 -34.63 -14.46 -40.52
N ARG A 27 -34.62 -14.59 -39.17
CA ARG A 27 -35.86 -14.83 -38.40
C ARG A 27 -36.56 -13.54 -37.98
N LEU A 28 -35.84 -12.41 -37.90
CA LEU A 28 -36.42 -11.11 -37.57
C LEU A 28 -36.85 -10.32 -38.81
N CYS A 29 -36.28 -10.62 -39.96
CA CYS A 29 -36.72 -10.17 -41.28
C CYS A 29 -37.47 -11.28 -41.98
N GLY A 30 -38.71 -11.55 -41.56
CA GLY A 30 -39.59 -12.45 -42.30
C GLY A 30 -39.73 -11.99 -43.76
N ASN A 31 -39.33 -12.83 -44.68
CA ASN A 31 -39.44 -12.72 -46.16
C ASN A 31 -38.66 -11.59 -46.87
N ASN A 32 -37.98 -11.99 -47.89
CA ASN A 32 -37.19 -11.22 -48.85
C ASN A 32 -37.88 -10.04 -49.55
N GLN A 33 -38.93 -9.49 -49.03
CA GLN A 33 -39.68 -8.34 -49.55
C GLN A 33 -39.25 -6.98 -48.90
N PHE A 34 -38.31 -7.00 -47.96
CA PHE A 34 -37.83 -5.72 -47.34
C PHE A 34 -36.94 -4.90 -48.25
N CYS A 35 -36.59 -5.40 -49.43
CA CYS A 35 -35.68 -4.74 -50.37
C CYS A 35 -36.32 -3.94 -51.49
N SER A 36 -37.62 -3.96 -51.70
CA SER A 36 -38.18 -3.26 -52.85
C SER A 36 -39.33 -2.28 -52.59
N ASP A 37 -40.24 -2.53 -51.63
CA ASP A 37 -41.46 -1.67 -51.55
C ASP A 37 -41.65 -0.92 -50.23
N SER A 38 -40.98 -1.27 -49.13
CA SER A 38 -41.15 -0.57 -47.84
C SER A 38 -40.28 0.70 -47.68
N PHE A 39 -39.23 0.87 -48.51
CA PHE A 39 -38.40 2.09 -48.51
C PHE A 39 -39.04 3.30 -49.25
N LEU A 40 -40.24 3.15 -49.84
CA LEU A 40 -40.92 4.22 -50.59
C LEU A 40 -41.87 5.06 -49.71
N ARG A 41 -41.99 4.77 -48.39
CA ARG A 41 -42.78 5.62 -47.50
C ARG A 41 -42.01 6.89 -47.16
N LYS A 42 -42.53 8.06 -47.63
CA LYS A 42 -42.05 9.40 -47.25
C LYS A 42 -42.46 9.78 -45.84
N ASP A 43 -42.23 8.91 -44.87
CA ASP A 43 -42.59 9.15 -43.47
C ASP A 43 -41.32 9.30 -42.61
N PRO A 44 -41.04 10.51 -42.06
CA PRO A 44 -39.88 10.73 -41.20
C PRO A 44 -39.83 9.79 -39.96
N THR A 45 -40.97 9.41 -39.42
CA THR A 45 -41.06 8.52 -38.25
C THR A 45 -40.63 7.09 -38.58
N PHE A 46 -40.90 6.60 -39.76
CA PHE A 46 -40.43 5.31 -40.27
C PHE A 46 -38.92 5.27 -40.49
N LEU A 47 -38.36 6.34 -41.04
CA LEU A 47 -36.93 6.50 -41.25
C LEU A 47 -36.17 6.55 -39.90
N ALA A 48 -36.71 7.28 -38.91
CA ALA A 48 -36.17 7.32 -37.55
C ALA A 48 -36.21 5.96 -36.89
N LYS A 49 -37.30 5.19 -37.00
CA LYS A 49 -37.39 3.81 -36.50
C LYS A 49 -36.38 2.89 -37.19
N SER A 50 -36.14 3.09 -38.48
CA SER A 50 -35.13 2.31 -39.22
C SER A 50 -33.71 2.61 -38.78
N LEU A 51 -33.41 3.87 -38.40
CA LEU A 51 -32.14 4.27 -37.76
C LEU A 51 -32.00 3.60 -36.40
N SER A 52 -33.03 3.62 -35.54
CA SER A 52 -33.01 2.97 -34.23
C SER A 52 -32.84 1.43 -34.34
N LEU A 53 -33.49 0.77 -35.31
CA LEU A 53 -33.25 -0.63 -35.58
C LEU A 53 -31.81 -0.92 -36.03
N SER A 54 -31.24 -0.02 -36.85
CA SER A 54 -29.83 -0.13 -37.26
C SER A 54 -28.84 0.05 -36.09
N GLU A 55 -29.19 0.80 -35.03
CA GLU A 55 -28.43 0.92 -33.78
C GLU A 55 -28.38 -0.42 -33.06
N ASN A 56 -29.53 -1.07 -32.83
CA ASN A 56 -29.64 -2.36 -32.14
C ASN A 56 -28.85 -3.49 -32.84
N LEU A 57 -28.79 -3.43 -34.17
CA LEU A 57 -28.06 -4.44 -34.99
C LEU A 57 -26.57 -4.13 -35.15
N LYS A 58 -26.05 -2.99 -34.65
CA LYS A 58 -24.70 -2.48 -34.84
C LYS A 58 -24.20 -2.54 -36.30
N SER A 59 -25.11 -2.41 -37.29
CA SER A 59 -24.81 -2.54 -38.70
C SER A 59 -24.44 -1.19 -39.32
N ARG A 60 -23.16 -1.01 -39.69
CA ARG A 60 -22.69 0.19 -40.42
C ARG A 60 -23.39 0.38 -41.76
N VAL A 61 -23.55 -0.70 -42.48
CA VAL A 61 -24.13 -0.66 -43.85
C VAL A 61 -25.58 -0.18 -43.87
N LEU A 62 -26.40 -0.63 -42.89
CA LEU A 62 -27.79 -0.24 -42.80
C LEU A 62 -27.93 1.26 -42.44
N GLY A 63 -27.12 1.80 -41.53
CA GLY A 63 -27.13 3.20 -41.15
C GLY A 63 -26.77 4.14 -42.29
N THR A 64 -25.74 3.81 -43.04
CA THR A 64 -25.35 4.62 -44.24
C THR A 64 -26.35 4.52 -45.38
N GLN A 65 -27.00 3.39 -45.54
CA GLN A 65 -28.10 3.22 -46.51
C GLN A 65 -29.29 4.08 -46.18
N VAL A 66 -29.75 4.07 -44.92
CA VAL A 66 -30.84 4.91 -44.42
C VAL A 66 -30.49 6.40 -44.58
N HIS A 67 -29.25 6.81 -44.26
CA HIS A 67 -28.80 8.19 -44.49
C HIS A 67 -28.86 8.56 -45.96
N GLY A 68 -28.38 7.71 -46.86
CA GLY A 68 -28.48 7.94 -48.32
C GLY A 68 -29.91 8.04 -48.81
N HIS A 69 -30.88 7.35 -48.20
CA HIS A 69 -32.30 7.49 -48.49
C HIS A 69 -32.90 8.82 -47.99
N ILE A 70 -32.52 9.25 -46.78
CA ILE A 70 -32.93 10.58 -46.23
C ILE A 70 -32.51 11.69 -47.20
N VAL A 71 -31.27 11.63 -47.70
CA VAL A 71 -30.76 12.59 -48.67
C VAL A 71 -31.54 12.51 -49.99
N LYS A 72 -31.77 11.31 -50.55
CA LYS A 72 -32.50 11.14 -51.78
C LYS A 72 -33.98 11.58 -51.72
N LEU A 73 -34.62 11.47 -50.54
CA LEU A 73 -36.00 11.87 -50.35
C LEU A 73 -36.14 13.37 -50.03
N GLY A 74 -35.02 14.12 -49.95
CA GLY A 74 -34.99 15.54 -49.69
C GLY A 74 -35.26 15.96 -48.22
N PHE A 75 -35.07 15.03 -47.27
CA PHE A 75 -35.26 15.34 -45.81
C PHE A 75 -33.98 15.80 -45.14
N THR A 76 -33.05 16.37 -45.89
CA THR A 76 -31.78 16.86 -45.36
C THR A 76 -31.95 18.03 -44.42
N ASN A 77 -33.04 18.76 -44.46
CA ASN A 77 -33.32 19.90 -43.55
C ASN A 77 -34.29 19.54 -42.41
N ASP A 78 -34.66 18.27 -42.28
CA ASP A 78 -35.48 17.83 -41.15
C ASP A 78 -34.67 17.64 -39.90
N ILE A 79 -34.81 18.55 -38.93
CA ILE A 79 -34.06 18.57 -37.68
C ILE A 79 -34.25 17.27 -36.89
N PHE A 80 -35.45 16.68 -36.89
CA PHE A 80 -35.75 15.43 -36.19
C PHE A 80 -34.95 14.25 -36.78
N LEU A 81 -34.89 14.12 -38.09
CA LEU A 81 -34.11 13.08 -38.76
C LEU A 81 -32.60 13.28 -38.64
N GLN A 82 -32.14 14.52 -38.70
CA GLN A 82 -30.72 14.87 -38.47
C GLN A 82 -30.29 14.54 -37.03
N ASN A 83 -31.11 14.82 -36.03
CA ASN A 83 -30.84 14.44 -34.62
C ASN A 83 -30.78 12.91 -34.44
N ASN A 84 -31.65 12.16 -35.10
CA ASN A 84 -31.59 10.70 -35.08
C ASN A 84 -30.34 10.16 -35.83
N LEU A 85 -29.88 10.80 -36.89
CA LEU A 85 -28.62 10.46 -37.59
C LEU A 85 -27.40 10.68 -36.70
N ILE A 86 -27.33 11.83 -36.00
CA ILE A 86 -26.25 12.12 -35.01
C ILE A 86 -26.21 11.01 -33.96
N THR A 87 -27.37 10.68 -33.38
CA THR A 87 -27.47 9.62 -32.38
C THR A 87 -27.01 8.26 -32.93
N ALA A 88 -27.49 7.89 -34.15
CA ALA A 88 -27.20 6.62 -34.75
C ALA A 88 -25.71 6.46 -35.10
N TYR A 89 -25.03 7.49 -35.57
CA TYR A 89 -23.59 7.48 -35.80
C TYR A 89 -22.79 7.43 -34.53
N SER A 90 -23.15 8.25 -33.53
CA SER A 90 -22.42 8.36 -32.25
C SER A 90 -22.43 7.05 -31.45
N LYS A 91 -23.61 6.39 -31.31
CA LYS A 91 -23.73 5.10 -30.61
C LYS A 91 -22.93 3.96 -31.24
N ARG A 92 -22.48 4.15 -32.48
CA ARG A 92 -21.64 3.17 -33.20
C ARG A 92 -20.16 3.49 -33.19
N GLY A 93 -19.76 4.55 -32.54
CA GLY A 93 -18.37 5.00 -32.50
C GLY A 93 -17.92 5.77 -33.75
N PHE A 94 -18.86 6.23 -34.59
CA PHE A 94 -18.55 7.07 -35.78
C PHE A 94 -18.85 8.55 -35.53
N PHE A 95 -18.32 9.07 -34.39
CA PHE A 95 -18.56 10.44 -33.99
C PHE A 95 -18.29 11.47 -35.10
N GLY A 96 -17.18 11.31 -35.84
CA GLY A 96 -16.84 12.20 -36.97
C GLY A 96 -17.90 12.30 -38.06
N CYS A 97 -18.71 11.22 -38.28
CA CYS A 97 -19.84 11.28 -39.23
C CYS A 97 -21.03 12.02 -38.60
N GLY A 98 -21.27 11.83 -37.31
CA GLY A 98 -22.29 12.59 -36.58
C GLY A 98 -21.98 14.07 -36.51
N LEU A 99 -20.71 14.43 -36.32
CA LEU A 99 -20.24 15.81 -36.33
C LEU A 99 -20.47 16.48 -37.67
N ARG A 100 -20.17 15.81 -38.78
CA ARG A 100 -20.45 16.34 -40.15
C ARG A 100 -21.93 16.61 -40.36
N VAL A 101 -22.81 15.69 -39.94
CA VAL A 101 -24.26 15.93 -39.99
C VAL A 101 -24.64 17.16 -39.19
N PHE A 102 -24.08 17.33 -37.99
CA PHE A 102 -24.33 18.51 -37.14
C PHE A 102 -23.82 19.82 -37.79
N ASP A 103 -22.65 19.79 -38.42
CA ASP A 103 -22.06 20.97 -39.11
C ASP A 103 -22.88 21.38 -40.33
N GLU A 104 -23.43 20.41 -41.06
CA GLU A 104 -24.27 20.63 -42.26
C GLU A 104 -25.71 21.06 -41.93
N MET A 105 -26.14 21.04 -40.63
CA MET A 105 -27.43 21.50 -40.24
C MET A 105 -27.63 22.99 -40.45
N ALA A 106 -28.64 23.38 -41.25
CA ALA A 106 -29.01 24.79 -41.46
C ALA A 106 -29.55 25.44 -40.20
N GLU A 107 -30.38 24.73 -39.44
CA GLU A 107 -30.93 25.15 -38.14
C GLU A 107 -30.64 24.13 -37.10
N ARG A 108 -30.16 24.59 -35.94
CA ARG A 108 -29.86 23.78 -34.77
C ARG A 108 -30.74 24.12 -33.60
N ASN A 109 -31.31 23.16 -32.95
CA ASN A 109 -32.13 23.40 -31.73
C ASN A 109 -31.38 22.87 -30.47
N LEU A 110 -31.95 23.10 -29.29
CA LEU A 110 -31.41 22.65 -28.01
C LEU A 110 -31.09 21.14 -28.01
N VAL A 111 -31.93 20.30 -28.63
CA VAL A 111 -31.75 18.86 -28.73
C VAL A 111 -30.53 18.54 -29.58
N SER A 112 -30.33 19.21 -30.73
CA SER A 112 -29.17 19.01 -31.59
C SER A 112 -27.86 19.28 -30.86
N TRP A 113 -27.80 20.41 -30.11
CA TRP A 113 -26.65 20.77 -29.29
C TRP A 113 -26.39 19.76 -28.16
N THR A 114 -27.46 19.39 -27.42
CA THR A 114 -27.34 18.38 -26.35
C THR A 114 -26.84 17.03 -26.85
N LEU A 115 -27.37 16.60 -28.02
CA LEU A 115 -26.94 15.33 -28.62
C LEU A 115 -25.48 15.33 -29.04
N ILE A 116 -25.00 16.41 -29.68
CA ILE A 116 -23.61 16.44 -30.15
C ILE A 116 -22.62 16.54 -28.98
N VAL A 117 -22.93 17.32 -27.92
CA VAL A 117 -22.15 17.38 -26.68
C VAL A 117 -22.05 16.00 -26.03
N SER A 118 -23.22 15.36 -25.82
CA SER A 118 -23.25 14.03 -25.21
C SER A 118 -22.57 12.97 -26.08
N ALA A 119 -22.71 13.08 -27.40
CA ALA A 119 -22.07 12.20 -28.37
C ALA A 119 -20.55 12.30 -28.35
N ALA A 120 -19.99 13.50 -28.30
CA ALA A 120 -18.56 13.73 -28.18
C ALA A 120 -18.01 13.07 -26.92
N ILE A 121 -18.64 13.31 -25.79
CA ILE A 121 -18.20 12.76 -24.47
C ILE A 121 -18.30 11.23 -24.43
N GLN A 122 -19.40 10.65 -24.96
CA GLN A 122 -19.57 9.19 -25.01
C GLN A 122 -18.57 8.48 -25.92
N ASN A 123 -18.06 9.17 -26.95
CA ASN A 123 -17.04 8.62 -27.86
C ASN A 123 -15.60 8.91 -27.42
N GLY A 124 -15.40 9.54 -26.26
CA GLY A 124 -14.08 9.82 -25.70
C GLY A 124 -13.44 11.13 -26.20
N GLU A 125 -14.13 11.90 -27.04
CA GLU A 125 -13.69 13.19 -27.56
C GLU A 125 -14.03 14.30 -26.54
N LEU A 126 -13.37 14.24 -25.38
CA LEU A 126 -13.75 15.04 -24.20
C LEU A 126 -13.55 16.54 -24.43
N ASP A 127 -12.38 16.95 -24.98
CA ASP A 127 -12.09 18.35 -25.28
C ASP A 127 -13.09 18.94 -26.27
N MET A 128 -13.45 18.16 -27.30
CA MET A 128 -14.44 18.55 -28.28
C MET A 128 -15.81 18.71 -27.61
N GLY A 129 -16.19 17.83 -26.69
CA GLY A 129 -17.43 17.91 -25.93
C GLY A 129 -17.54 19.17 -25.10
N LEU A 130 -16.47 19.57 -24.39
CA LEU A 130 -16.40 20.82 -23.62
C LEU A 130 -16.48 22.03 -24.53
N LYS A 131 -15.78 22.02 -25.69
CA LYS A 131 -15.84 23.09 -26.68
C LYS A 131 -17.25 23.26 -27.23
N MET A 132 -17.91 22.17 -27.62
CA MET A 132 -19.31 22.21 -28.10
C MET A 132 -20.29 22.74 -27.07
N TYR A 133 -20.05 22.48 -25.78
CA TYR A 133 -20.86 23.03 -24.69
C TYR A 133 -20.67 24.56 -24.58
N VAL A 134 -19.44 25.05 -24.69
CA VAL A 134 -19.16 26.50 -24.72
C VAL A 134 -19.81 27.14 -25.96
N ASP A 135 -19.67 26.51 -27.13
CA ASP A 135 -20.29 26.99 -28.38
C ASP A 135 -21.83 27.01 -28.26
N MET A 136 -22.45 26.00 -27.62
CA MET A 136 -23.87 25.97 -27.32
C MET A 136 -24.32 27.21 -26.50
N THR A 137 -23.59 27.50 -25.43
CA THR A 137 -23.92 28.64 -24.54
C THR A 137 -23.67 29.98 -25.21
N THR A 138 -22.61 30.13 -26.00
CA THR A 138 -22.30 31.36 -26.74
C THR A 138 -23.28 31.63 -27.88
N ASN A 139 -23.90 30.59 -28.46
CA ASN A 139 -25.01 30.73 -29.41
C ASN A 139 -26.37 30.97 -28.74
N GLY A 140 -26.41 31.24 -27.43
CA GLY A 140 -27.60 31.62 -26.70
C GLY A 140 -28.52 30.46 -26.30
N PHE A 141 -28.07 29.19 -26.44
CA PHE A 141 -28.82 28.02 -25.98
C PHE A 141 -28.54 27.74 -24.52
N MET A 142 -29.58 27.73 -23.68
CA MET A 142 -29.46 27.34 -22.27
C MET A 142 -29.27 25.83 -22.15
N PRO A 143 -28.17 25.36 -21.54
CA PRO A 143 -27.96 23.94 -21.32
C PRO A 143 -29.05 23.29 -20.47
N ASN A 144 -29.51 22.14 -20.91
CA ASN A 144 -30.46 21.32 -20.14
C ASN A 144 -29.70 20.33 -19.22
N GLU A 145 -30.48 19.60 -18.42
CA GLU A 145 -29.96 18.60 -17.46
C GLU A 145 -29.03 17.55 -18.13
N PHE A 146 -29.33 17.12 -19.36
CA PHE A 146 -28.53 16.11 -20.07
C PHE A 146 -27.18 16.66 -20.54
N ALA A 147 -27.17 17.92 -21.00
CA ALA A 147 -25.91 18.56 -21.40
C ALA A 147 -25.00 18.79 -20.18
N VAL A 148 -25.58 19.32 -19.07
CA VAL A 148 -24.84 19.56 -17.82
C VAL A 148 -24.30 18.25 -17.25
N GLY A 149 -25.12 17.21 -17.13
CA GLY A 149 -24.69 15.91 -16.62
C GLY A 149 -23.58 15.25 -17.47
N SER A 150 -23.69 15.36 -18.80
CA SER A 150 -22.63 14.85 -19.70
C SER A 150 -21.30 15.60 -19.51
N VAL A 151 -21.36 16.94 -19.45
CA VAL A 151 -20.15 17.76 -19.29
C VAL A 151 -19.52 17.58 -17.92
N MET A 152 -20.31 17.46 -16.84
CA MET A 152 -19.77 17.09 -15.51
C MET A 152 -18.98 15.79 -15.55
N LYS A 153 -19.49 14.78 -16.27
CA LYS A 153 -18.77 13.51 -16.47
C LYS A 153 -17.45 13.70 -17.24
N ALA A 154 -17.43 14.56 -18.25
CA ALA A 154 -16.19 14.88 -18.98
C ALA A 154 -15.18 15.58 -18.08
N CYS A 155 -15.61 16.54 -17.25
CA CYS A 155 -14.76 17.23 -16.28
C CYS A 155 -14.09 16.24 -15.32
N VAL A 156 -14.83 15.24 -14.83
CA VAL A 156 -14.27 14.15 -14.00
C VAL A 156 -13.18 13.38 -14.74
N SER A 157 -13.45 12.98 -15.99
CA SER A 157 -12.53 12.15 -16.77
C SER A 157 -11.25 12.89 -17.17
N MET A 158 -11.30 14.22 -17.31
CA MET A 158 -10.16 15.07 -17.71
C MET A 158 -9.44 15.68 -16.49
N GLY A 159 -9.98 15.57 -15.29
CA GLY A 159 -9.48 16.30 -14.13
C GLY A 159 -9.68 17.82 -14.22
N ALA A 160 -10.63 18.30 -15.05
CA ALA A 160 -10.90 19.72 -15.28
C ALA A 160 -11.75 20.32 -14.12
N SER A 161 -11.15 20.46 -12.95
CA SER A 161 -11.85 20.88 -11.72
C SER A 161 -12.45 22.28 -11.80
N GLU A 162 -11.71 23.28 -12.28
CA GLU A 162 -12.16 24.66 -12.39
C GLU A 162 -13.38 24.80 -13.30
N PHE A 163 -13.37 24.11 -14.44
CA PHE A 163 -14.50 24.10 -15.35
C PHE A 163 -15.72 23.42 -14.73
N GLY A 164 -15.53 22.30 -14.02
CA GLY A 164 -16.59 21.62 -13.28
C GLY A 164 -17.22 22.50 -12.20
N TYR A 165 -16.42 23.25 -11.43
CA TYR A 165 -16.95 24.23 -10.46
C TYR A 165 -17.78 25.32 -11.13
N SER A 166 -17.32 25.82 -12.28
CA SER A 166 -18.06 26.84 -13.06
C SER A 166 -19.41 26.32 -13.53
N ILE A 167 -19.50 25.06 -13.98
CA ILE A 167 -20.74 24.41 -14.41
C ILE A 167 -21.66 24.18 -13.23
N HIS A 168 -21.15 23.75 -12.06
CA HIS A 168 -21.98 23.64 -10.85
C HIS A 168 -22.57 24.98 -10.45
N CYS A 169 -21.77 26.05 -10.40
CA CYS A 169 -22.25 27.41 -10.14
C CYS A 169 -23.33 27.84 -11.16
N PHE A 170 -23.18 27.45 -12.42
CA PHE A 170 -24.17 27.71 -13.45
C PHE A 170 -25.47 26.92 -13.19
N ALA A 171 -25.38 25.63 -12.87
CA ALA A 171 -26.52 24.77 -12.53
C ALA A 171 -27.32 25.32 -11.33
N LEU A 172 -26.63 25.84 -10.31
CA LEU A 172 -27.21 26.54 -9.16
C LEU A 172 -28.00 27.79 -9.63
N LYS A 173 -27.41 28.65 -10.45
CA LYS A 173 -28.02 29.89 -10.93
C LYS A 173 -29.30 29.66 -11.72
N ILE A 174 -29.36 28.60 -12.54
CA ILE A 174 -30.56 28.28 -13.34
C ILE A 174 -31.55 27.34 -12.62
N GLY A 175 -31.20 26.91 -11.38
CA GLY A 175 -32.12 26.12 -10.53
C GLY A 175 -32.26 24.65 -10.93
N ILE A 176 -31.39 24.09 -11.78
CA ILE A 176 -31.47 22.67 -12.21
C ILE A 176 -30.64 21.72 -11.29
N GLU A 177 -29.94 22.25 -10.30
CA GLU A 177 -29.17 21.45 -9.34
C GLU A 177 -30.02 20.39 -8.63
N LYS A 178 -31.28 20.75 -8.28
CA LYS A 178 -32.24 19.87 -7.61
C LYS A 178 -32.77 18.74 -8.49
N ASN A 179 -32.47 18.75 -9.79
CA ASN A 179 -32.78 17.62 -10.66
C ASN A 179 -31.87 16.44 -10.26
N PRO A 180 -32.42 15.23 -9.94
CA PRO A 180 -31.63 14.09 -9.49
C PRO A 180 -30.48 13.72 -10.44
N PHE A 181 -30.69 13.80 -11.75
CA PHE A 181 -29.66 13.47 -12.74
C PHE A 181 -28.47 14.44 -12.71
N VAL A 182 -28.74 15.75 -12.54
CA VAL A 182 -27.69 16.78 -12.40
C VAL A 182 -27.03 16.64 -11.04
N GLY A 183 -27.82 16.53 -9.97
CA GLY A 183 -27.31 16.36 -8.60
C GLY A 183 -26.39 15.17 -8.45
N CYS A 184 -26.77 14.00 -8.96
CA CYS A 184 -25.91 12.81 -8.97
C CYS A 184 -24.61 13.04 -9.76
N SER A 185 -24.67 13.78 -10.87
CA SER A 185 -23.48 14.08 -11.68
C SER A 185 -22.52 15.03 -10.96
N VAL A 186 -23.07 16.05 -10.29
CA VAL A 186 -22.32 17.00 -9.45
C VAL A 186 -21.71 16.30 -8.23
N LEU A 187 -22.50 15.47 -7.55
CA LEU A 187 -22.05 14.67 -6.42
C LEU A 187 -20.88 13.76 -6.81
N ASN A 188 -21.02 13.03 -7.91
CA ASN A 188 -19.94 12.16 -8.43
C ASN A 188 -18.70 12.96 -8.83
N PHE A 189 -18.86 14.19 -9.33
CA PHE A 189 -17.73 15.08 -9.64
C PHE A 189 -16.96 15.43 -8.37
N TYR A 190 -17.60 15.91 -7.29
CA TYR A 190 -16.92 16.22 -6.04
C TYR A 190 -16.29 14.99 -5.40
N ALA A 191 -16.99 13.87 -5.39
CA ALA A 191 -16.47 12.61 -4.87
C ALA A 191 -15.20 12.15 -5.59
N LYS A 192 -15.16 12.27 -6.93
CA LYS A 192 -13.98 11.91 -7.73
C LYS A 192 -12.80 12.86 -7.56
N LEU A 193 -13.06 14.11 -7.22
CA LEU A 193 -12.01 15.08 -6.85
C LEU A 193 -11.50 14.92 -5.42
N GLY A 194 -12.12 14.06 -4.60
CA GLY A 194 -11.79 13.87 -3.19
C GLY A 194 -12.39 14.92 -2.24
N ASP A 195 -13.22 15.86 -2.75
CA ASP A 195 -13.94 16.82 -1.89
C ASP A 195 -15.26 16.21 -1.39
N VAL A 196 -15.10 15.34 -0.41
CA VAL A 196 -16.20 14.60 0.21
C VAL A 196 -17.18 15.55 0.91
N ALA A 197 -16.69 16.63 1.54
CA ALA A 197 -17.52 17.60 2.24
C ALA A 197 -18.44 18.37 1.28
N ALA A 198 -17.99 18.68 0.07
CA ALA A 198 -18.84 19.28 -0.96
C ALA A 198 -19.86 18.26 -1.50
N ALA A 199 -19.44 17.00 -1.70
CA ALA A 199 -20.35 15.92 -2.12
C ALA A 199 -21.48 15.70 -1.11
N GLU A 200 -21.19 15.70 0.20
CA GLU A 200 -22.18 15.61 1.28
C GLU A 200 -23.20 16.76 1.23
N ARG A 201 -22.73 18.00 1.09
CA ARG A 201 -23.61 19.16 0.99
C ARG A 201 -24.59 19.05 -0.18
N VAL A 202 -24.10 18.58 -1.33
CA VAL A 202 -24.97 18.34 -2.49
C VAL A 202 -25.96 17.21 -2.20
N PHE A 203 -25.50 16.09 -1.61
CA PHE A 203 -26.34 14.95 -1.27
C PHE A 203 -27.51 15.35 -0.35
N TYR A 204 -27.24 16.08 0.73
CA TYR A 204 -28.28 16.54 1.67
C TYR A 204 -29.19 17.63 1.10
N SER A 205 -28.81 18.30 0.00
CA SER A 205 -29.65 19.27 -0.70
C SER A 205 -30.68 18.64 -1.66
N LEU A 206 -30.43 17.35 -2.03
CA LEU A 206 -31.30 16.63 -2.95
C LEU A 206 -32.44 15.92 -2.21
N SER A 207 -33.56 15.69 -2.90
CA SER A 207 -34.64 14.86 -2.37
C SER A 207 -34.18 13.41 -2.25
N SER A 208 -34.47 12.77 -1.10
CA SER A 208 -33.91 11.46 -0.72
C SER A 208 -34.42 10.25 -1.53
N ASP A 209 -35.36 10.41 -2.46
CA ASP A 209 -36.08 9.29 -3.07
C ASP A 209 -35.35 8.64 -4.27
N ASP A 210 -34.29 9.27 -4.79
CA ASP A 210 -33.56 8.74 -5.95
C ASP A 210 -32.38 7.84 -5.56
N VAL A 211 -32.53 6.55 -5.83
CA VAL A 211 -31.49 5.52 -5.62
C VAL A 211 -30.14 5.88 -6.27
N GLY A 212 -30.16 6.62 -7.40
CA GLY A 212 -28.95 7.06 -8.09
C GLY A 212 -28.09 8.00 -7.23
N CYS A 213 -28.71 8.91 -6.47
CA CYS A 213 -28.00 9.83 -5.59
C CYS A 213 -27.37 9.09 -4.40
N TRP A 214 -28.10 8.14 -3.80
CA TRP A 214 -27.56 7.25 -2.77
C TRP A 214 -26.34 6.46 -3.27
N ASN A 215 -26.48 5.83 -4.45
CA ASN A 215 -25.39 5.07 -5.06
C ASN A 215 -24.15 5.94 -5.37
N ALA A 216 -24.39 7.18 -5.82
CA ALA A 216 -23.30 8.11 -6.08
C ALA A 216 -22.56 8.50 -4.78
N MET A 217 -23.29 8.68 -3.66
CA MET A 217 -22.67 8.99 -2.36
C MET A 217 -21.92 7.79 -1.78
N ILE A 218 -22.56 6.61 -1.74
CA ILE A 218 -21.91 5.37 -1.27
C ILE A 218 -20.64 5.08 -2.08
N GLY A 219 -20.75 5.15 -3.42
CA GLY A 219 -19.61 4.94 -4.32
C GLY A 219 -18.55 6.04 -4.17
N GLY A 220 -18.94 7.27 -3.87
CA GLY A 220 -18.05 8.39 -3.60
C GLY A 220 -17.21 8.16 -2.34
N TYR A 221 -17.84 7.82 -1.23
CA TYR A 221 -17.13 7.46 0.00
C TYR A 221 -16.19 6.26 -0.21
N ALA A 222 -16.69 5.21 -0.86
CA ALA A 222 -15.85 4.04 -1.15
C ALA A 222 -14.64 4.39 -2.02
N HIS A 223 -14.79 5.29 -3.01
CA HIS A 223 -13.69 5.74 -3.84
C HIS A 223 -12.63 6.54 -3.06
N CYS A 224 -13.08 7.35 -2.11
CA CYS A 224 -12.20 8.17 -1.27
C CYS A 224 -11.59 7.39 -0.08
N GLY A 225 -11.88 6.10 0.06
CA GLY A 225 -11.34 5.26 1.14
C GLY A 225 -12.14 5.31 2.45
N TYR A 226 -13.26 6.02 2.48
CA TYR A 226 -14.13 6.16 3.66
C TYR A 226 -15.14 5.01 3.74
N GLY A 227 -14.63 3.79 4.02
CA GLY A 227 -15.46 2.56 4.02
C GLY A 227 -16.57 2.56 5.06
N PHE A 228 -16.31 3.04 6.28
CA PHE A 228 -17.32 3.12 7.34
C PHE A 228 -18.45 4.10 7.01
N GLU A 229 -18.12 5.25 6.45
CA GLU A 229 -19.08 6.27 6.03
C GLU A 229 -19.95 5.74 4.90
N ALA A 230 -19.36 5.02 3.93
CA ALA A 230 -20.11 4.35 2.87
C ALA A 230 -21.15 3.38 3.45
N LEU A 231 -20.79 2.57 4.45
CA LEU A 231 -21.68 1.62 5.11
C LEU A 231 -22.74 2.29 5.96
N ASN A 232 -22.42 3.42 6.59
CA ASN A 232 -23.37 4.23 7.34
C ASN A 232 -24.47 4.78 6.40
N VAL A 233 -24.09 5.23 5.21
CA VAL A 233 -25.07 5.68 4.19
C VAL A 233 -25.95 4.51 3.71
N VAL A 234 -25.39 3.31 3.53
CA VAL A 234 -26.18 2.09 3.23
C VAL A 234 -27.19 1.81 4.34
N SER A 235 -26.78 1.93 5.59
CA SER A 235 -27.66 1.72 6.76
C SER A 235 -28.79 2.75 6.80
N SER A 236 -28.49 4.01 6.51
CA SER A 236 -29.47 5.09 6.42
C SER A 236 -30.47 4.86 5.29
N MET A 237 -30.00 4.42 4.12
CA MET A 237 -30.85 4.06 2.96
C MET A 237 -31.83 2.92 3.31
N LEU A 238 -31.37 1.92 4.06
CA LEU A 238 -32.23 0.83 4.53
C LEU A 238 -33.24 1.31 5.57
N PHE A 239 -32.84 2.22 6.47
CA PHE A 239 -33.72 2.78 7.48
C PHE A 239 -34.85 3.60 6.87
N GLU A 240 -34.58 4.33 5.77
CA GLU A 240 -35.60 5.10 5.02
C GLU A 240 -36.47 4.19 4.12
N GLY A 241 -36.22 2.90 4.09
CA GLY A 241 -37.01 1.93 3.32
C GLY A 241 -36.77 1.97 1.81
N ILE A 242 -35.66 2.58 1.36
CA ILE A 242 -35.33 2.68 -0.06
C ILE A 242 -34.76 1.33 -0.53
N THR A 243 -35.31 0.81 -1.63
CA THR A 243 -34.88 -0.48 -2.18
C THR A 243 -33.49 -0.40 -2.82
N MET A 244 -32.62 -1.30 -2.42
CA MET A 244 -31.28 -1.41 -2.99
C MET A 244 -31.33 -2.00 -4.40
N ASP A 245 -30.56 -1.46 -5.30
CA ASP A 245 -30.31 -2.02 -6.62
C ASP A 245 -28.94 -2.72 -6.68
N LYS A 246 -28.59 -3.27 -7.86
CA LYS A 246 -27.30 -3.94 -8.07
C LYS A 246 -26.09 -3.07 -7.82
N TYR A 247 -26.19 -1.76 -8.08
CA TYR A 247 -25.10 -0.81 -7.90
C TYR A 247 -24.89 -0.47 -6.41
N THR A 248 -26.00 -0.36 -5.67
CA THR A 248 -25.96 -0.20 -4.21
C THR A 248 -25.19 -1.38 -3.57
N LEU A 249 -25.53 -2.61 -3.95
CA LEU A 249 -24.89 -3.81 -3.40
C LEU A 249 -23.39 -3.88 -3.76
N ILE A 250 -23.02 -3.54 -4.97
CA ILE A 250 -21.59 -3.50 -5.39
C ILE A 250 -20.82 -2.44 -4.59
N ASN A 251 -21.36 -1.24 -4.46
CA ASN A 251 -20.73 -0.15 -3.71
C ASN A 251 -20.64 -0.47 -2.21
N ALA A 252 -21.68 -1.10 -1.64
CA ALA A 252 -21.66 -1.56 -0.24
C ALA A 252 -20.57 -2.64 -0.01
N LEU A 253 -20.44 -3.61 -0.93
CA LEU A 253 -19.37 -4.61 -0.87
C LEU A 253 -17.99 -3.98 -1.00
N GLN A 254 -17.84 -2.94 -1.84
CA GLN A 254 -16.60 -2.19 -1.95
C GLN A 254 -16.27 -1.44 -0.64
N GLY A 255 -17.28 -0.84 0.02
CA GLY A 255 -17.13 -0.26 1.35
C GLY A 255 -16.68 -1.29 2.39
N CYS A 256 -17.28 -2.48 2.40
CA CYS A 256 -16.84 -3.59 3.25
C CYS A 256 -15.40 -4.03 2.98
N SER A 257 -15.01 -4.07 1.71
CA SER A 257 -13.64 -4.40 1.31
C SER A 257 -12.60 -3.42 1.87
N LEU A 258 -12.97 -2.14 1.98
CA LEU A 258 -12.11 -1.09 2.55
C LEU A 258 -11.97 -1.19 4.07
N VAL A 259 -13.07 -1.53 4.75
CA VAL A 259 -13.08 -1.72 6.21
C VAL A 259 -12.37 -3.03 6.60
N ALA A 260 -12.33 -3.98 5.68
CA ALA A 260 -11.78 -5.33 5.88
C ALA A 260 -12.41 -6.11 7.05
N ASP A 261 -13.65 -5.76 7.45
CA ASP A 261 -14.38 -6.43 8.52
C ASP A 261 -15.17 -7.62 7.99
N PHE A 262 -14.83 -8.80 8.48
CA PHE A 262 -15.43 -10.06 8.05
C PHE A 262 -16.90 -10.19 8.46
N ASP A 263 -17.27 -9.73 9.65
CA ASP A 263 -18.64 -9.87 10.16
C ASP A 263 -19.61 -8.91 9.47
N ILE A 264 -19.20 -7.68 9.21
CA ILE A 264 -19.97 -6.75 8.37
C ILE A 264 -20.14 -7.32 6.97
N GLY A 265 -19.07 -7.87 6.38
CA GLY A 265 -19.13 -8.53 5.07
C GLY A 265 -20.16 -9.68 5.02
N ARG A 266 -20.23 -10.50 6.06
CA ARG A 266 -21.24 -11.56 6.19
C ARG A 266 -22.67 -11.01 6.28
N GLN A 267 -22.88 -9.90 6.98
CA GLN A 267 -24.19 -9.25 7.09
C GLN A 267 -24.66 -8.75 5.71
N ILE A 268 -23.78 -8.09 4.93
CA ILE A 268 -24.10 -7.66 3.56
C ILE A 268 -24.35 -8.87 2.65
N HIS A 269 -23.57 -9.96 2.76
CA HIS A 269 -23.86 -11.20 2.03
C HIS A 269 -25.26 -11.74 2.37
N GLY A 270 -25.63 -11.71 3.66
CA GLY A 270 -26.99 -12.08 4.09
C GLY A 270 -28.07 -11.16 3.54
N LEU A 271 -27.79 -9.86 3.36
CA LEU A 271 -28.70 -8.93 2.68
C LEU A 271 -28.84 -9.26 1.21
N ILE A 272 -27.76 -9.58 0.50
CA ILE A 272 -27.80 -10.00 -0.92
C ILE A 272 -28.68 -11.24 -1.10
N ILE A 273 -28.56 -12.24 -0.23
CA ILE A 273 -29.39 -13.46 -0.30
C ILE A 273 -30.87 -13.17 -0.09
N ARG A 274 -31.20 -12.17 0.77
CA ARG A 274 -32.58 -11.78 1.08
C ARG A 274 -33.15 -10.75 0.12
N SER A 275 -32.29 -10.04 -0.62
CA SER A 275 -32.76 -9.09 -1.62
C SER A 275 -33.33 -9.84 -2.85
N GLU A 276 -34.37 -9.27 -3.47
CA GLU A 276 -34.91 -9.79 -4.73
C GLU A 276 -34.05 -9.44 -5.95
N VAL A 277 -32.88 -8.83 -5.72
CA VAL A 277 -31.96 -8.41 -6.78
C VAL A 277 -31.34 -9.65 -7.43
N GLU A 278 -31.47 -9.76 -8.74
CA GLU A 278 -30.84 -10.84 -9.51
C GLU A 278 -29.32 -10.84 -9.28
N CYS A 279 -28.79 -11.96 -8.78
CA CYS A 279 -27.39 -12.10 -8.42
C CYS A 279 -26.54 -12.18 -9.69
N SER A 280 -26.17 -11.00 -10.21
CA SER A 280 -25.32 -10.89 -11.40
C SER A 280 -23.87 -11.31 -11.11
N ILE A 281 -23.13 -11.71 -12.14
CA ILE A 281 -21.69 -12.05 -12.04
C ILE A 281 -20.90 -10.91 -11.35
N SER A 282 -21.27 -9.66 -11.61
CA SER A 282 -20.59 -8.48 -11.02
C SER A 282 -20.77 -8.40 -9.50
N ILE A 283 -21.95 -8.71 -8.97
CA ILE A 283 -22.20 -8.76 -7.51
C ILE A 283 -21.38 -9.88 -6.89
N VAL A 284 -21.34 -11.06 -7.52
CA VAL A 284 -20.59 -12.21 -7.01
C VAL A 284 -19.09 -11.93 -7.03
N ASN A 285 -18.58 -11.27 -8.07
CA ASN A 285 -17.18 -10.85 -8.14
C ASN A 285 -16.82 -9.86 -7.02
N ALA A 286 -17.70 -8.87 -6.74
CA ALA A 286 -17.52 -7.95 -5.64
C ALA A 286 -17.58 -8.65 -4.26
N LEU A 287 -18.44 -9.68 -4.13
CA LEU A 287 -18.52 -10.49 -2.91
C LEU A 287 -17.25 -11.33 -2.70
N ILE A 288 -16.69 -11.89 -3.76
CA ILE A 288 -15.40 -12.60 -3.70
C ILE A 288 -14.28 -11.66 -3.26
N ASP A 289 -14.19 -10.46 -3.86
CA ASP A 289 -13.19 -9.44 -3.50
C ASP A 289 -13.31 -9.04 -2.03
N MET A 290 -14.53 -8.80 -1.54
CA MET A 290 -14.81 -8.48 -0.15
C MET A 290 -14.28 -9.57 0.81
N TYR A 291 -14.59 -10.84 0.53
CA TYR A 291 -14.10 -11.94 1.37
C TYR A 291 -12.58 -12.09 1.33
N ILE A 292 -11.96 -11.85 0.19
CA ILE A 292 -10.50 -11.87 0.05
C ILE A 292 -9.88 -10.81 0.98
N LYS A 293 -10.36 -9.58 0.90
CA LYS A 293 -9.80 -8.44 1.67
C LYS A 293 -10.07 -8.53 3.17
N SER A 294 -11.18 -9.17 3.55
CA SER A 294 -11.50 -9.44 4.96
C SER A 294 -10.90 -10.76 5.49
N SER A 295 -9.84 -11.26 4.87
CA SER A 295 -9.13 -12.50 5.27
C SER A 295 -9.99 -13.78 5.26
N GLY A 296 -11.16 -13.75 4.60
CA GLY A 296 -12.10 -14.86 4.47
C GLY A 296 -11.88 -15.70 3.21
N MET A 297 -10.66 -16.08 2.86
CA MET A 297 -10.30 -16.75 1.60
C MET A 297 -11.10 -18.04 1.35
N ASP A 298 -11.38 -18.83 2.39
CA ASP A 298 -12.18 -20.06 2.27
C ASP A 298 -13.63 -19.77 1.82
N TYR A 299 -14.19 -18.65 2.29
CA TYR A 299 -15.52 -18.21 1.87
C TYR A 299 -15.49 -17.67 0.45
N ALA A 300 -14.48 -16.90 0.07
CA ALA A 300 -14.29 -16.44 -1.30
C ALA A 300 -14.25 -17.62 -2.28
N PHE A 301 -13.49 -18.66 -1.94
CA PHE A 301 -13.39 -19.87 -2.75
C PHE A 301 -14.72 -20.63 -2.84
N LYS A 302 -15.45 -20.78 -1.72
CA LYS A 302 -16.79 -21.43 -1.72
C LYS A 302 -17.79 -20.67 -2.57
N VAL A 303 -17.78 -19.33 -2.52
CA VAL A 303 -18.65 -18.49 -3.36
C VAL A 303 -18.29 -18.66 -4.83
N PHE A 304 -17.01 -18.65 -5.15
CA PHE A 304 -16.50 -18.84 -6.51
C PHE A 304 -16.89 -20.23 -7.07
N GLU A 305 -16.74 -21.29 -6.29
CA GLU A 305 -17.10 -22.64 -6.76
C GLU A 305 -18.59 -22.78 -7.08
N ARG A 306 -19.45 -22.08 -6.34
CA ARG A 306 -20.92 -22.09 -6.54
C ARG A 306 -21.38 -21.26 -7.72
N MET A 307 -20.52 -20.45 -8.34
CA MET A 307 -20.89 -19.71 -9.54
C MET A 307 -21.18 -20.66 -10.71
N ALA A 308 -22.36 -20.51 -11.34
CA ALA A 308 -22.73 -21.27 -12.53
C ALA A 308 -21.87 -20.88 -13.74
N ASP A 309 -21.77 -19.58 -13.99
CA ASP A 309 -20.97 -19.00 -15.05
C ASP A 309 -19.81 -18.20 -14.46
N LYS A 310 -18.59 -18.54 -14.86
CA LYS A 310 -17.36 -17.90 -14.42
C LYS A 310 -16.74 -17.15 -15.60
N ASP A 311 -16.69 -15.83 -15.51
CA ASP A 311 -15.99 -15.02 -16.49
C ASP A 311 -14.49 -14.82 -16.15
N VAL A 312 -13.73 -14.23 -17.05
CA VAL A 312 -12.31 -13.97 -16.84
C VAL A 312 -12.08 -13.03 -15.64
N ILE A 313 -13.05 -12.14 -15.36
CA ILE A 313 -12.97 -11.22 -14.22
C ILE A 313 -13.07 -12.01 -12.91
N SER A 314 -14.02 -12.97 -12.81
CA SER A 314 -14.16 -13.84 -11.64
C SER A 314 -12.86 -14.59 -11.30
N TRP A 315 -12.21 -15.14 -12.34
CA TRP A 315 -10.92 -15.82 -12.20
C TRP A 315 -9.81 -14.86 -11.78
N ASN A 316 -9.74 -13.68 -12.39
CA ASN A 316 -8.73 -12.68 -12.06
C ASN A 316 -8.87 -12.14 -10.62
N THR A 317 -10.11 -11.95 -10.14
CA THR A 317 -10.36 -11.58 -8.75
C THR A 317 -9.82 -12.63 -7.79
N LEU A 318 -10.08 -13.91 -8.09
CA LEU A 318 -9.57 -15.01 -7.27
C LEU A 318 -8.04 -15.13 -7.33
N PHE A 319 -7.43 -15.00 -8.50
CA PHE A 319 -5.96 -14.97 -8.63
C PHE A 319 -5.33 -13.83 -7.84
N GLY A 320 -5.94 -12.64 -7.86
CA GLY A 320 -5.50 -11.50 -7.07
C GLY A 320 -5.47 -11.83 -5.57
N GLY A 321 -6.52 -12.42 -5.06
CA GLY A 321 -6.62 -12.82 -3.66
C GLY A 321 -5.56 -13.86 -3.24
N PHE A 322 -5.32 -14.87 -4.08
CA PHE A 322 -4.24 -15.83 -3.81
C PHE A 322 -2.84 -15.23 -3.92
N SER A 323 -2.68 -14.12 -4.66
CA SER A 323 -1.42 -13.39 -4.74
C SER A 323 -1.05 -12.71 -3.42
N GLU A 324 -2.00 -12.39 -2.56
CA GLU A 324 -1.78 -11.81 -1.24
C GLU A 324 -1.47 -12.89 -0.18
N ASN A 325 -2.07 -14.06 -0.32
CA ASN A 325 -1.82 -15.23 0.54
C ASN A 325 -0.64 -16.05 0.00
N LYS A 326 0.45 -16.15 0.75
CA LYS A 326 1.74 -16.77 0.40
C LYS A 326 1.69 -18.29 0.09
N ASN A 327 0.75 -18.77 -0.74
CA ASN A 327 0.57 -20.20 -1.02
C ASN A 327 0.79 -20.52 -2.52
N PRO A 328 2.05 -20.77 -2.96
CA PRO A 328 2.42 -20.89 -4.36
C PRO A 328 1.75 -22.06 -5.11
N GLY A 329 1.63 -23.22 -4.46
CA GLY A 329 1.09 -24.43 -5.10
C GLY A 329 -0.39 -24.32 -5.48
N GLN A 330 -1.16 -23.49 -4.79
CA GLN A 330 -2.58 -23.31 -5.08
C GLN A 330 -2.81 -22.50 -6.35
N THR A 331 -1.97 -21.50 -6.63
CA THR A 331 -2.11 -20.66 -7.83
C THR A 331 -1.87 -21.42 -9.12
N ALA A 332 -0.85 -22.25 -9.16
CA ALA A 332 -0.57 -23.11 -10.32
C ALA A 332 -1.74 -24.10 -10.58
N SER A 333 -2.30 -24.66 -9.51
CA SER A 333 -3.47 -25.55 -9.58
C SER A 333 -4.72 -24.81 -10.09
N LEU A 334 -4.97 -23.58 -9.61
CA LEU A 334 -6.07 -22.75 -10.06
C LEU A 334 -5.90 -22.31 -11.52
N PHE A 335 -4.71 -21.95 -11.92
CA PHE A 335 -4.43 -21.60 -13.31
C PHE A 335 -4.67 -22.80 -14.24
N HIS A 336 -4.33 -24.00 -13.81
CA HIS A 336 -4.66 -25.21 -14.53
C HIS A 336 -6.18 -25.41 -14.67
N LYS A 337 -6.96 -25.22 -13.59
CA LYS A 337 -8.43 -25.26 -13.62
C LYS A 337 -9.01 -24.19 -14.57
N PHE A 338 -8.44 -22.98 -14.56
CA PHE A 338 -8.82 -21.90 -15.48
C PHE A 338 -8.66 -22.30 -16.94
N ILE A 339 -7.51 -22.85 -17.32
CA ILE A 339 -7.28 -23.31 -18.69
C ILE A 339 -8.22 -24.47 -19.08
N LEU A 340 -8.48 -25.41 -18.14
CA LEU A 340 -9.41 -26.51 -18.37
C LEU A 340 -10.87 -26.05 -18.53
N SER A 341 -11.27 -24.92 -17.94
CA SER A 341 -12.60 -24.33 -18.11
C SER A 341 -12.84 -23.79 -19.52
N GLY A 342 -11.81 -23.74 -20.38
CA GLY A 342 -11.89 -23.18 -21.72
C GLY A 342 -11.89 -21.64 -21.76
N SER A 343 -11.70 -20.99 -20.62
CA SER A 343 -11.58 -19.54 -20.52
C SER A 343 -10.25 -19.09 -21.14
N ARG A 344 -10.26 -17.94 -21.81
CA ARG A 344 -9.04 -17.38 -22.42
C ARG A 344 -8.42 -16.34 -21.50
N PRO A 345 -7.12 -16.45 -21.19
CA PRO A 345 -6.44 -15.43 -20.41
C PRO A 345 -6.41 -14.09 -21.16
N ASN A 346 -6.49 -12.99 -20.42
CA ASN A 346 -6.31 -11.64 -20.96
C ASN A 346 -5.04 -11.01 -20.37
N HIS A 347 -4.72 -9.78 -20.75
CA HIS A 347 -3.55 -9.04 -20.24
C HIS A 347 -3.54 -8.93 -18.71
N VAL A 348 -4.71 -8.77 -18.07
CA VAL A 348 -4.82 -8.70 -16.60
C VAL A 348 -4.47 -10.05 -15.97
N THR A 349 -4.93 -11.16 -16.53
CA THR A 349 -4.60 -12.53 -16.07
C THR A 349 -3.08 -12.73 -16.05
N PHE A 350 -2.40 -12.40 -17.16
CA PHE A 350 -0.94 -12.52 -17.23
C PHE A 350 -0.23 -11.60 -16.23
N SER A 351 -0.67 -10.35 -16.11
CA SER A 351 -0.06 -9.40 -15.17
C SER A 351 -0.14 -9.87 -13.71
N ILE A 352 -1.29 -10.38 -13.27
CA ILE A 352 -1.47 -10.90 -11.91
C ILE A 352 -0.57 -12.11 -11.68
N LEU A 353 -0.59 -13.09 -12.59
CA LEU A 353 0.18 -14.33 -12.42
C LEU A 353 1.69 -14.11 -12.49
N LEU A 354 2.18 -13.24 -13.39
CA LEU A 354 3.60 -12.89 -13.48
C LEU A 354 4.08 -12.16 -12.22
N ARG A 355 3.29 -11.17 -11.72
CA ARG A 355 3.62 -10.51 -10.45
C ARG A 355 3.64 -11.50 -9.28
N GLN A 356 2.77 -12.50 -9.31
CA GLN A 356 2.77 -13.55 -8.30
C GLN A 356 4.01 -14.43 -8.40
N CYS A 357 4.43 -14.85 -9.60
CA CYS A 357 5.69 -15.57 -9.80
C CYS A 357 6.88 -14.78 -9.24
N GLY A 358 6.93 -13.47 -9.44
CA GLY A 358 7.95 -12.60 -8.84
C GLY A 358 7.91 -12.57 -7.31
N LYS A 359 6.73 -12.53 -6.69
CA LYS A 359 6.58 -12.60 -5.21
C LYS A 359 7.04 -13.95 -4.64
N LEU A 360 6.81 -15.03 -5.37
CA LEU A 360 7.13 -16.40 -4.96
C LEU A 360 8.53 -16.85 -5.39
N LEU A 361 9.23 -16.02 -6.16
CA LEU A 361 10.54 -16.32 -6.74
C LEU A 361 10.54 -17.57 -7.66
N ASP A 362 9.37 -17.82 -8.32
CA ASP A 362 9.17 -18.96 -9.23
C ASP A 362 9.46 -18.55 -10.68
N LEU A 363 10.74 -18.63 -11.05
CA LEU A 363 11.20 -18.30 -12.39
C LEU A 363 10.65 -19.27 -13.46
N ASP A 364 10.53 -20.57 -13.13
CA ASP A 364 10.14 -21.59 -14.09
C ASP A 364 8.69 -21.41 -14.55
N LEU A 365 7.77 -21.14 -13.62
CA LEU A 365 6.39 -20.81 -13.95
C LEU A 365 6.32 -19.46 -14.69
N GLY A 366 7.12 -18.50 -14.30
CA GLY A 366 7.23 -17.19 -14.97
C GLY A 366 7.61 -17.31 -16.45
N LEU A 367 8.58 -18.14 -16.79
CA LEU A 367 9.00 -18.43 -18.17
C LEU A 367 7.89 -19.13 -18.97
N GLN A 368 7.17 -20.08 -18.36
CA GLN A 368 6.03 -20.73 -19.01
C GLN A 368 4.91 -19.73 -19.33
N LEU A 369 4.60 -18.82 -18.40
CA LEU A 369 3.61 -17.76 -18.62
C LEU A 369 4.07 -16.76 -19.67
N GLN A 370 5.36 -16.42 -19.76
CA GLN A 370 5.92 -15.59 -20.83
C GLN A 370 5.70 -16.24 -22.20
N CYS A 371 6.02 -17.52 -22.34
CA CYS A 371 5.80 -18.26 -23.57
C CYS A 371 4.32 -18.26 -23.96
N LEU A 372 3.42 -18.45 -22.98
CA LEU A 372 1.98 -18.44 -23.25
C LEU A 372 1.48 -17.04 -23.63
N ALA A 373 1.97 -15.98 -22.98
CA ALA A 373 1.66 -14.59 -23.31
C ALA A 373 2.13 -14.22 -24.74
N LEU A 374 3.30 -14.72 -25.16
CA LEU A 374 3.81 -14.58 -26.52
C LEU A 374 2.85 -15.22 -27.53
N HIS A 375 2.43 -16.47 -27.31
CA HIS A 375 1.50 -17.17 -28.19
C HIS A 375 0.12 -16.51 -28.27
N CYS A 376 -0.31 -15.86 -27.19
CA CYS A 376 -1.58 -15.13 -27.16
C CYS A 376 -1.48 -13.70 -27.72
N GLY A 377 -0.28 -13.20 -28.06
CA GLY A 377 -0.05 -11.87 -28.59
C GLY A 377 -0.17 -10.74 -27.55
N PHE A 378 0.11 -11.00 -26.28
CA PHE A 378 0.02 -10.01 -25.21
C PHE A 378 1.36 -9.43 -24.75
N LEU A 379 2.49 -9.82 -25.35
CA LEU A 379 3.80 -9.32 -24.93
C LEU A 379 4.00 -7.84 -25.21
N ASP A 380 3.35 -7.29 -26.22
CA ASP A 380 3.43 -5.86 -26.55
C ASP A 380 2.55 -4.99 -25.62
N GLY A 381 1.80 -5.62 -24.73
CA GLY A 381 0.94 -4.93 -23.79
C GLY A 381 1.73 -4.37 -22.59
N GLU A 382 1.63 -3.08 -22.32
CA GLU A 382 2.33 -2.36 -21.25
C GLU A 382 2.26 -3.07 -19.89
N ASN A 383 1.07 -3.49 -19.48
CA ASN A 383 0.87 -4.15 -18.18
C ASN A 383 1.57 -5.51 -18.08
N VAL A 384 1.60 -6.28 -19.16
CA VAL A 384 2.24 -7.60 -19.19
C VAL A 384 3.75 -7.44 -19.17
N THR A 385 4.27 -6.50 -19.96
CA THR A 385 5.71 -6.20 -20.04
C THR A 385 6.25 -5.72 -18.70
N SER A 386 5.58 -4.76 -18.05
CA SER A 386 5.96 -4.29 -16.71
C SER A 386 5.97 -5.43 -15.69
N SER A 387 4.97 -6.33 -15.76
CA SER A 387 4.88 -7.48 -14.85
C SER A 387 5.96 -8.53 -15.13
N LEU A 388 6.40 -8.69 -16.39
CA LEU A 388 7.54 -9.54 -16.75
C LEU A 388 8.86 -8.98 -16.20
N ILE A 389 9.11 -7.68 -16.38
CA ILE A 389 10.29 -7.01 -15.83
C ILE A 389 10.31 -7.19 -14.31
N TYR A 390 9.20 -6.91 -13.63
CA TYR A 390 9.07 -7.13 -12.20
C TYR A 390 9.41 -8.57 -11.80
N MET A 391 8.82 -9.56 -12.48
CA MET A 391 9.02 -10.98 -12.20
C MET A 391 10.49 -11.38 -12.35
N PHE A 392 11.14 -11.01 -13.45
CA PHE A 392 12.54 -11.32 -13.68
C PHE A 392 13.47 -10.67 -12.66
N CYS A 393 13.22 -9.39 -12.34
CA CYS A 393 13.99 -8.68 -11.32
C CYS A 393 13.86 -9.31 -9.94
N ARG A 394 12.63 -9.69 -9.55
CA ARG A 394 12.39 -10.36 -8.26
C ARG A 394 13.05 -11.73 -8.18
N CYS A 395 13.09 -12.47 -9.28
CA CYS A 395 13.75 -13.77 -9.37
C CYS A 395 15.28 -13.68 -9.53
N GLY A 396 15.87 -12.48 -9.52
CA GLY A 396 17.31 -12.27 -9.68
C GLY A 396 17.81 -12.39 -11.12
N ALA A 397 16.92 -12.57 -12.11
CA ALA A 397 17.26 -12.69 -13.53
C ALA A 397 17.29 -11.30 -14.22
N VAL A 398 18.16 -10.42 -13.71
CA VAL A 398 18.21 -8.99 -14.10
C VAL A 398 18.51 -8.78 -15.58
N GLU A 399 19.38 -9.61 -16.17
CA GLU A 399 19.72 -9.54 -17.60
C GLU A 399 18.51 -9.85 -18.48
N MET A 400 17.66 -10.79 -18.09
CA MET A 400 16.40 -11.09 -18.80
C MET A 400 15.42 -9.94 -18.70
N ALA A 401 15.32 -9.28 -17.54
CA ALA A 401 14.50 -8.09 -17.36
C ALA A 401 14.95 -6.96 -18.30
N HIS A 402 16.26 -6.72 -18.38
CA HIS A 402 16.84 -5.73 -19.28
C HIS A 402 16.55 -6.06 -20.75
N SER A 403 16.71 -7.31 -21.16
CA SER A 403 16.38 -7.77 -22.51
C SER A 403 14.91 -7.57 -22.88
N VAL A 404 13.99 -7.85 -21.95
CA VAL A 404 12.56 -7.57 -22.15
C VAL A 404 12.32 -6.07 -22.31
N PHE A 405 12.95 -5.26 -21.44
CA PHE A 405 12.84 -3.82 -21.50
C PHE A 405 13.33 -3.22 -22.83
N ASP A 406 14.45 -3.72 -23.38
CA ASP A 406 15.02 -3.22 -24.63
C ASP A 406 14.10 -3.47 -25.82
N ASN A 407 13.37 -4.60 -25.79
CA ASN A 407 12.44 -4.97 -26.87
C ASN A 407 11.10 -4.20 -26.85
N VAL A 408 10.85 -3.36 -25.82
CA VAL A 408 9.62 -2.55 -25.76
C VAL A 408 9.70 -1.39 -26.73
N SER A 409 8.73 -1.28 -27.63
CA SER A 409 8.66 -0.23 -28.64
C SER A 409 8.42 1.17 -28.07
N TYR A 410 7.59 1.26 -27.01
CA TYR A 410 7.29 2.51 -26.32
C TYR A 410 7.52 2.34 -24.82
N LYS A 411 8.51 3.04 -24.30
CA LYS A 411 8.90 2.98 -22.88
C LYS A 411 8.25 4.11 -22.11
N ASN A 412 7.20 3.82 -21.37
CA ASN A 412 6.60 4.78 -20.46
C ASN A 412 7.28 4.80 -19.09
N ILE A 413 6.94 5.78 -18.25
CA ILE A 413 7.55 5.94 -16.93
C ILE A 413 7.33 4.72 -16.02
N THR A 414 6.22 4.02 -16.16
CA THR A 414 5.92 2.82 -15.36
C THR A 414 6.93 1.70 -15.68
N THR A 415 7.19 1.45 -16.96
CA THR A 415 8.15 0.43 -17.41
C THR A 415 9.58 0.78 -16.96
N TRP A 416 9.97 2.05 -17.04
CA TRP A 416 11.24 2.54 -16.51
C TRP A 416 11.37 2.33 -15.00
N ASN A 417 10.34 2.66 -14.24
CA ASN A 417 10.34 2.52 -12.78
C ASN A 417 10.36 1.07 -12.32
N GLU A 418 9.72 0.15 -13.05
CA GLU A 418 9.82 -1.29 -12.74
C GLU A 418 11.27 -1.79 -12.93
N LEU A 419 11.99 -1.32 -13.95
CA LEU A 419 13.39 -1.66 -14.16
C LEU A 419 14.29 -1.05 -13.08
N LEU A 420 14.09 0.24 -12.74
CA LEU A 420 14.79 0.91 -11.64
C LEU A 420 14.59 0.19 -10.31
N SER A 421 13.32 -0.15 -9.99
CA SER A 421 12.97 -0.93 -8.80
C SER A 421 13.71 -2.28 -8.78
N GLY A 422 13.76 -2.93 -9.94
CA GLY A 422 14.45 -4.20 -10.09
C GLY A 422 15.95 -4.10 -9.84
N TYR A 423 16.62 -3.13 -10.41
CA TYR A 423 18.05 -2.87 -10.17
C TYR A 423 18.31 -2.50 -8.71
N CYS A 424 17.46 -1.64 -8.13
CA CYS A 424 17.56 -1.26 -6.72
C CYS A 424 17.42 -2.47 -5.79
N PHE A 425 16.46 -3.35 -6.06
CA PHE A 425 16.24 -4.58 -5.29
C PHE A 425 17.43 -5.55 -5.36
N ASN A 426 18.06 -5.66 -6.54
CA ASN A 426 19.22 -6.54 -6.75
C ASN A 426 20.57 -5.87 -6.43
N CYS A 427 20.59 -4.69 -5.79
CA CYS A 427 21.78 -3.95 -5.44
C CYS A 427 22.70 -3.62 -6.64
N CYS A 428 22.12 -3.43 -7.83
CA CYS A 428 22.81 -3.01 -9.05
C CYS A 428 22.90 -1.48 -9.14
N ASP A 429 23.59 -0.83 -8.21
CA ASP A 429 23.56 0.62 -8.00
C ASP A 429 24.03 1.41 -9.23
N ALA A 430 25.04 0.94 -9.94
CA ALA A 430 25.53 1.58 -11.16
C ALA A 430 24.48 1.59 -12.29
N ASP A 431 23.68 0.51 -12.42
CA ASP A 431 22.66 0.41 -13.43
C ASP A 431 21.44 1.27 -13.09
N VAL A 432 21.10 1.46 -11.79
CA VAL A 432 20.08 2.42 -11.36
C VAL A 432 20.43 3.83 -11.80
N LEU A 433 21.65 4.29 -11.51
CA LEU A 433 22.10 5.64 -11.87
C LEU A 433 22.17 5.85 -13.38
N LYS A 434 22.68 4.86 -14.11
CA LYS A 434 22.71 4.88 -15.59
C LYS A 434 21.30 4.95 -16.17
N THR A 435 20.38 4.14 -15.63
CA THR A 435 18.99 4.11 -16.08
C THR A 435 18.30 5.45 -15.82
N PHE A 436 18.56 6.07 -14.68
CA PHE A 436 18.05 7.40 -14.37
C PHE A 436 18.54 8.47 -15.37
N CYS A 437 19.83 8.46 -15.74
CA CYS A 437 20.35 9.34 -16.77
C CYS A 437 19.65 9.10 -18.12
N ASN A 438 19.41 7.84 -18.50
CA ASN A 438 18.70 7.50 -19.74
C ASN A 438 17.25 8.01 -19.73
N ILE A 439 16.53 7.93 -18.60
CA ILE A 439 15.18 8.51 -18.46
C ILE A 439 15.24 10.02 -18.67
N TRP A 440 16.20 10.70 -18.02
CA TRP A 440 16.34 12.15 -18.11
C TRP A 440 16.64 12.60 -19.55
N GLU A 441 17.51 11.89 -20.25
CA GLU A 441 17.86 12.15 -21.67
C GLU A 441 16.72 11.85 -22.63
N SER A 442 15.87 10.87 -22.33
CA SER A 442 14.73 10.49 -23.18
C SER A 442 13.58 11.52 -23.14
N GLY A 443 13.62 12.49 -22.22
CA GLY A 443 12.56 13.49 -22.06
C GLY A 443 11.25 12.94 -21.49
N VAL A 444 11.24 11.71 -20.97
CA VAL A 444 10.09 11.15 -20.26
C VAL A 444 9.92 11.87 -18.93
N GLU A 445 8.71 12.31 -18.62
CA GLU A 445 8.42 12.96 -17.35
C GLU A 445 8.65 11.99 -16.18
N VAL A 446 9.62 12.34 -15.34
CA VAL A 446 9.93 11.59 -14.12
C VAL A 446 8.81 11.81 -13.10
N ASN A 447 8.59 10.80 -12.27
CA ASN A 447 7.64 10.88 -11.16
C ASN A 447 8.34 10.63 -9.82
N GLY A 448 7.58 10.74 -8.73
CA GLY A 448 8.11 10.55 -7.39
C GLY A 448 8.75 9.18 -7.15
N CYS A 449 8.22 8.10 -7.76
CA CYS A 449 8.82 6.76 -7.64
C CYS A 449 10.23 6.70 -8.24
N THR A 450 10.46 7.39 -9.37
CA THR A 450 11.79 7.49 -9.99
C THR A 450 12.80 8.07 -9.01
N PHE A 451 12.48 9.22 -8.41
CA PHE A 451 13.35 9.87 -7.43
C PHE A 451 13.58 9.00 -6.19
N PHE A 452 12.53 8.33 -5.70
CA PHE A 452 12.64 7.44 -4.56
C PHE A 452 13.73 6.38 -4.75
N TYR A 453 13.69 5.62 -5.85
CA TYR A 453 14.67 4.56 -6.11
C TYR A 453 16.08 5.10 -6.27
N VAL A 454 16.23 6.27 -6.89
CA VAL A 454 17.54 6.87 -7.12
C VAL A 454 18.15 7.40 -5.80
N VAL A 455 17.36 8.06 -4.96
CA VAL A 455 17.82 8.54 -3.65
C VAL A 455 18.18 7.37 -2.74
N GLU A 456 17.34 6.32 -2.68
CA GLU A 456 17.60 5.10 -1.92
C GLU A 456 18.92 4.43 -2.35
N THR A 457 19.16 4.37 -3.67
CA THR A 457 20.42 3.84 -4.22
C THR A 457 21.62 4.68 -3.83
N CYS A 458 21.52 6.01 -3.89
CA CYS A 458 22.59 6.93 -3.51
C CYS A 458 22.91 6.80 -2.01
N CYS A 459 21.93 6.56 -1.17
CA CYS A 459 22.15 6.29 0.26
C CYS A 459 22.98 5.03 0.47
N ARG A 460 22.61 3.95 -0.22
CA ARG A 460 23.27 2.65 -0.10
C ARG A 460 24.71 2.68 -0.63
N SER A 461 24.94 3.40 -1.74
CA SER A 461 26.27 3.58 -2.36
C SER A 461 27.11 4.68 -1.73
N GLU A 462 26.67 5.30 -0.64
CA GLU A 462 27.33 6.40 0.07
C GLU A 462 27.68 7.60 -0.83
N ASN A 463 26.90 7.81 -1.90
CA ASN A 463 27.15 8.87 -2.88
C ASN A 463 26.43 10.18 -2.51
N GLN A 464 27.01 10.90 -1.55
CA GLN A 464 26.49 12.16 -1.04
C GLN A 464 26.32 13.25 -2.12
N GLN A 465 27.29 13.38 -3.03
CA GLN A 465 27.24 14.43 -4.08
C GLN A 465 26.05 14.24 -5.01
N MET A 466 25.71 12.99 -5.33
CA MET A 466 24.59 12.68 -6.18
C MET A 466 23.25 13.00 -5.49
N VAL A 467 23.13 12.75 -4.18
CA VAL A 467 21.92 13.11 -3.41
C VAL A 467 21.64 14.61 -3.50
N VAL A 468 22.69 15.46 -3.37
CA VAL A 468 22.53 16.92 -3.49
C VAL A 468 22.06 17.33 -4.89
N GLN A 469 22.59 16.69 -5.95
CA GLN A 469 22.16 16.97 -7.33
C GLN A 469 20.70 16.53 -7.56
N ILE A 470 20.32 15.35 -7.08
CA ILE A 470 18.96 14.83 -7.19
C ILE A 470 17.98 15.69 -6.38
N HIS A 471 18.38 16.16 -5.20
CA HIS A 471 17.58 17.09 -4.41
C HIS A 471 17.29 18.38 -5.20
N GLY A 472 18.31 18.95 -5.87
CA GLY A 472 18.11 20.08 -6.78
C GLY A 472 17.15 19.78 -7.94
N ALA A 473 17.15 18.55 -8.48
CA ALA A 473 16.20 18.13 -9.50
C ALA A 473 14.78 17.98 -8.94
N ILE A 474 14.62 17.41 -7.74
CA ILE A 474 13.33 17.25 -7.04
C ILE A 474 12.67 18.63 -6.80
N ILE A 475 13.45 19.64 -6.38
CA ILE A 475 12.95 21.01 -6.20
C ILE A 475 12.47 21.58 -7.53
N LYS A 476 13.28 21.47 -8.60
CA LYS A 476 12.95 22.00 -9.93
C LYS A 476 11.71 21.36 -10.56
N THR A 477 11.45 20.10 -10.28
CA THR A 477 10.31 19.35 -10.81
C THR A 477 9.06 19.43 -9.93
N GLY A 478 9.12 20.14 -8.79
CA GLY A 478 7.97 20.37 -7.90
C GLY A 478 7.60 19.19 -6.99
N PHE A 479 8.47 18.17 -6.86
CA PHE A 479 8.22 17.00 -6.01
C PHE A 479 8.70 17.20 -4.56
N SER A 480 9.12 18.40 -4.17
CA SER A 480 9.58 18.72 -2.81
C SER A 480 8.49 18.59 -1.73
N SER A 481 7.21 18.60 -2.12
CA SER A 481 6.07 18.40 -1.20
C SER A 481 5.55 16.94 -1.18
N CYS A 482 6.21 16.02 -1.88
CA CYS A 482 5.81 14.62 -1.93
C CYS A 482 6.36 13.86 -0.72
N GLY A 483 5.49 13.43 0.22
CA GLY A 483 5.88 12.92 1.53
C GLY A 483 6.89 11.77 1.53
N TYR A 484 6.71 10.75 0.67
CA TYR A 484 7.67 9.65 0.61
C TYR A 484 9.04 10.05 0.04
N ILE A 485 9.13 11.08 -0.80
CA ILE A 485 10.42 11.65 -1.25
C ILE A 485 11.05 12.43 -0.12
N CYS A 486 10.25 13.25 0.58
CA CYS A 486 10.72 14.00 1.75
C CYS A 486 11.30 13.06 2.81
N SER A 487 10.59 12.02 3.17
CA SER A 487 11.06 11.04 4.16
C SER A 487 12.35 10.35 3.75
N THR A 488 12.52 10.03 2.45
CA THR A 488 13.73 9.39 1.93
C THR A 488 14.92 10.35 1.90
N LEU A 489 14.71 11.61 1.49
CA LEU A 489 15.76 12.64 1.53
C LEU A 489 16.23 12.95 2.94
N ILE A 490 15.30 13.08 3.91
CA ILE A 490 15.62 13.29 5.32
C ILE A 490 16.51 12.16 5.82
N LYS A 491 16.10 10.90 5.61
CA LYS A 491 16.90 9.72 5.98
C LYS A 491 18.29 9.75 5.33
N SER A 492 18.37 10.16 4.07
CA SER A 492 19.63 10.24 3.33
C SER A 492 20.58 11.22 3.96
N TYR A 493 20.14 12.46 4.21
CA TYR A 493 20.98 13.48 4.81
C TYR A 493 21.45 13.08 6.21
N VAL A 494 20.58 12.45 7.00
CA VAL A 494 20.94 11.97 8.33
C VAL A 494 21.98 10.86 8.26
N ASN A 495 21.82 9.89 7.34
CA ASN A 495 22.80 8.81 7.16
C ASN A 495 24.19 9.32 6.78
N PHE A 496 24.25 10.44 6.06
CA PHE A 496 25.51 11.13 5.74
C PHE A 496 26.02 12.04 6.86
N GLY A 497 25.38 12.09 8.01
CA GLY A 497 25.74 12.97 9.12
C GLY A 497 25.46 14.45 8.86
N GLN A 498 24.63 14.78 7.87
CA GLN A 498 24.28 16.15 7.49
C GLN A 498 22.95 16.58 8.11
N LEU A 499 22.92 16.64 9.43
CA LEU A 499 21.71 17.03 10.18
C LEU A 499 21.21 18.42 9.80
N ASP A 500 22.10 19.39 9.61
CA ASP A 500 21.73 20.76 9.28
C ASP A 500 20.92 20.81 7.95
N ASN A 501 21.37 20.11 6.91
CA ASN A 501 20.67 20.03 5.63
C ASN A 501 19.31 19.31 5.77
N SER A 502 19.26 18.29 6.63
CA SER A 502 18.02 17.60 6.94
C SER A 502 17.01 18.53 7.63
N PHE A 503 17.45 19.35 8.58
CA PHE A 503 16.62 20.35 9.26
C PHE A 503 16.18 21.47 8.32
N GLU A 504 17.08 22.00 7.49
CA GLU A 504 16.73 23.02 6.51
C GLU A 504 15.65 22.54 5.55
N PHE A 505 15.80 21.33 5.04
CA PHE A 505 14.81 20.73 4.15
C PHE A 505 13.48 20.47 4.86
N PHE A 506 13.53 19.92 6.07
CA PHE A 506 12.35 19.66 6.89
C PHE A 506 11.57 20.95 7.20
N ASN A 507 12.26 22.01 7.61
CA ASN A 507 11.66 23.31 7.93
C ASN A 507 11.20 24.09 6.70
N GLY A 508 11.79 23.84 5.54
CA GLY A 508 11.46 24.50 4.27
C GLY A 508 10.27 23.86 3.53
N ALA A 509 9.81 22.71 3.95
CA ALA A 509 8.69 22.02 3.31
C ALA A 509 7.35 22.70 3.70
N GLU A 510 6.56 23.11 2.70
CA GLU A 510 5.26 23.78 2.91
C GLU A 510 4.22 22.88 3.61
N ARG A 511 4.28 21.58 3.39
CA ARG A 511 3.43 20.56 4.02
C ARG A 511 4.24 19.32 4.31
N LEU A 512 4.30 18.95 5.56
CA LEU A 512 4.90 17.71 6.01
C LEU A 512 3.80 16.68 6.26
N ASP A 513 3.93 15.50 5.67
CA ASP A 513 3.09 14.37 6.02
C ASP A 513 3.62 13.63 7.26
N MET A 514 2.80 12.76 7.84
CA MET A 514 3.17 11.98 9.02
C MET A 514 4.44 11.15 8.82
N ALA A 515 4.65 10.64 7.59
CA ALA A 515 5.85 9.87 7.25
C ALA A 515 7.14 10.71 7.32
N SER A 516 7.08 11.98 6.93
CA SER A 516 8.23 12.91 7.01
C SER A 516 8.57 13.26 8.45
N TRP A 517 7.54 13.51 9.29
CA TRP A 517 7.72 13.72 10.72
C TRP A 517 8.35 12.50 11.40
N GLY A 518 7.80 11.31 11.12
CA GLY A 518 8.32 10.04 11.65
C GLY A 518 9.73 9.74 11.19
N ALA A 519 10.06 10.03 9.92
CA ALA A 519 11.39 9.85 9.37
C ALA A 519 12.43 10.73 10.07
N MET A 520 12.11 12.02 10.29
CA MET A 520 13.01 12.95 10.97
C MET A 520 13.25 12.53 12.43
N MET A 521 12.19 12.21 13.18
CA MET A 521 12.32 11.75 14.56
C MET A 521 13.10 10.44 14.66
N SER A 522 12.79 9.45 13.84
CA SER A 522 13.49 8.18 13.81
C SER A 522 14.97 8.34 13.47
N ALA A 523 15.27 9.18 12.50
CA ALA A 523 16.64 9.47 12.08
C ALA A 523 17.46 10.12 13.21
N LEU A 524 16.89 11.07 13.92
CA LEU A 524 17.52 11.71 15.09
C LEU A 524 17.77 10.71 16.23
N VAL A 525 16.80 9.82 16.47
CA VAL A 525 16.93 8.78 17.50
C VAL A 525 18.08 7.82 17.15
N HIS A 526 18.18 7.38 15.89
CA HIS A 526 19.26 6.51 15.43
C HIS A 526 20.65 7.16 15.55
N GLN A 527 20.75 8.48 15.40
CA GLN A 527 22.00 9.23 15.60
C GLN A 527 22.27 9.59 17.07
N GLY A 528 21.35 9.24 17.99
CA GLY A 528 21.49 9.57 19.39
C GLY A 528 21.01 10.97 19.80
N HIS A 529 20.46 11.74 18.86
CA HIS A 529 19.93 13.09 19.06
C HIS A 529 18.51 13.06 19.66
N ASN A 530 18.36 12.34 20.77
CA ASN A 530 17.06 12.07 21.40
C ASN A 530 16.36 13.35 21.90
N HIS A 531 17.10 14.38 22.31
CA HIS A 531 16.53 15.65 22.76
C HIS A 531 15.86 16.41 21.62
N GLU A 532 16.50 16.46 20.47
CA GLU A 532 15.98 17.10 19.26
C GLU A 532 14.76 16.34 18.74
N ALA A 533 14.77 15.00 18.78
CA ALA A 533 13.60 14.19 18.41
C ALA A 533 12.37 14.54 19.24
N VAL A 534 12.53 14.71 20.57
CA VAL A 534 11.43 15.11 21.46
C VAL A 534 10.95 16.54 21.13
N THR A 535 11.86 17.46 20.76
CA THR A 535 11.48 18.82 20.35
C THR A 535 10.61 18.81 19.08
N ILE A 536 11.00 18.02 18.09
CA ILE A 536 10.22 17.85 16.85
C ILE A 536 8.83 17.25 17.13
N PHE A 537 8.71 16.32 18.07
CA PHE A 537 7.43 15.79 18.50
C PHE A 537 6.48 16.89 19.03
N TYR A 538 6.99 17.79 19.85
CA TYR A 538 6.17 18.90 20.34
C TYR A 538 5.77 19.85 19.19
N SER A 539 6.68 20.13 18.24
CA SER A 539 6.34 20.92 17.05
C SER A 539 5.25 20.26 16.20
N LEU A 540 5.23 18.93 16.06
CA LEU A 540 4.16 18.19 15.39
C LEU A 540 2.81 18.39 16.11
N VAL A 541 2.80 18.28 17.44
CA VAL A 541 1.59 18.49 18.25
C VAL A 541 1.10 19.94 18.17
N GLU A 542 2.01 20.94 18.19
CA GLU A 542 1.70 22.34 18.01
C GLU A 542 1.15 22.67 16.61
N ALA A 543 1.58 21.94 15.58
CA ALA A 543 1.02 22.03 14.23
C ALA A 543 -0.42 21.46 14.14
N GLY A 544 -0.94 20.87 15.22
CA GLY A 544 -2.27 20.29 15.28
C GLY A 544 -2.39 18.90 14.65
N GLU A 545 -1.27 18.29 14.26
CA GLU A 545 -1.24 16.96 13.68
C GLU A 545 -1.36 15.88 14.77
N LYS A 546 -1.99 14.75 14.44
CA LYS A 546 -2.16 13.62 15.37
C LYS A 546 -1.08 12.58 15.11
N PRO A 547 -0.15 12.35 16.06
CA PRO A 547 0.87 11.33 15.90
C PRO A 547 0.24 9.93 15.79
N ASP A 548 0.85 9.10 14.99
CA ASP A 548 0.53 7.68 14.84
C ASP A 548 1.26 6.82 15.89
N GLU A 549 0.97 5.53 15.90
CA GLU A 549 1.58 4.56 16.81
C GLU A 549 3.11 4.50 16.69
N TYR A 550 3.64 4.64 15.46
CA TYR A 550 5.08 4.60 15.20
C TYR A 550 5.81 5.79 15.81
N ILE A 551 5.26 6.99 15.64
CA ILE A 551 5.81 8.23 16.21
C ILE A 551 5.78 8.18 17.75
N LEU A 552 4.64 7.76 18.31
CA LEU A 552 4.50 7.63 19.77
C LEU A 552 5.51 6.64 20.37
N GLY A 553 5.66 5.47 19.76
CA GLY A 553 6.67 4.50 20.17
C GLY A 553 8.10 5.03 20.07
N THR A 554 8.42 5.69 18.94
CA THR A 554 9.75 6.27 18.69
C THR A 554 10.12 7.33 19.73
N ILE A 555 9.18 8.21 20.07
CA ILE A 555 9.43 9.29 21.02
C ILE A 555 9.52 8.79 22.47
N LEU A 556 8.72 7.78 22.82
CA LEU A 556 8.82 7.13 24.12
C LEU A 556 10.16 6.41 24.29
N ASN A 557 10.65 5.74 23.24
CA ASN A 557 12.00 5.15 23.24
C ASN A 557 13.09 6.22 23.40
N SER A 558 12.92 7.40 22.80
CA SER A 558 13.82 8.54 23.01
C SER A 558 13.79 9.03 24.47
N CYS A 559 12.61 9.16 25.05
CA CYS A 559 12.46 9.53 26.46
C CYS A 559 13.10 8.48 27.39
N ALA A 560 12.97 7.20 27.07
CA ALA A 560 13.63 6.11 27.76
C ALA A 560 15.16 6.21 27.69
N ALA A 561 15.72 6.53 26.52
CA ALA A 561 17.15 6.64 26.29
C ALA A 561 17.81 7.79 27.09
N ILE A 562 17.10 8.92 27.23
CA ILE A 562 17.58 10.09 27.96
C ILE A 562 17.11 10.13 29.42
N GLY A 563 16.32 9.16 29.87
CA GLY A 563 15.77 9.14 31.24
C GLY A 563 14.80 10.29 31.53
N ALA A 564 14.09 10.81 30.53
CA ALA A 564 13.23 11.99 30.64
C ALA A 564 11.88 11.67 31.29
N TYR A 565 11.84 11.52 32.60
CA TYR A 565 10.66 11.14 33.37
C TYR A 565 9.45 12.07 33.15
N GLN A 566 9.67 13.39 33.23
CA GLN A 566 8.57 14.36 33.10
C GLN A 566 7.95 14.34 31.71
N ARG A 567 8.75 14.18 30.67
CA ARG A 567 8.29 14.06 29.30
C ARG A 567 7.51 12.76 29.08
N THR A 568 7.99 11.63 29.60
CA THR A 568 7.25 10.36 29.60
C THR A 568 5.88 10.53 30.27
N LYS A 569 5.85 11.19 31.44
CA LYS A 569 4.63 11.45 32.19
C LYS A 569 3.65 12.38 31.44
N SER A 570 4.13 13.32 30.61
CA SER A 570 3.27 14.18 29.81
C SER A 570 2.75 13.49 28.53
N ILE A 571 3.51 12.57 27.95
CA ILE A 571 3.13 11.86 26.72
C ILE A 571 2.15 10.73 27.02
N HIS A 572 2.26 10.03 28.13
CA HIS A 572 1.41 8.88 28.47
C HIS A 572 -0.11 9.21 28.48
N PRO A 573 -0.61 10.31 29.13
CA PRO A 573 -2.01 10.71 29.02
C PRO A 573 -2.45 11.02 27.58
N PHE A 574 -1.53 11.48 26.74
CA PHE A 574 -1.78 11.74 25.34
C PHE A 574 -1.96 10.44 24.55
N VAL A 575 -1.17 9.41 24.85
CA VAL A 575 -1.32 8.04 24.31
C VAL A 575 -2.72 7.50 24.63
N ILE A 576 -3.16 7.61 25.88
CA ILE A 576 -4.49 7.16 26.32
C ILE A 576 -5.59 7.94 25.59
N LYS A 577 -5.46 9.27 25.46
CA LYS A 577 -6.44 10.12 24.77
C LYS A 577 -6.60 9.77 23.31
N LEU A 578 -5.55 9.31 22.66
CA LEU A 578 -5.56 8.89 21.26
C LEU A 578 -6.00 7.42 21.08
N GLY A 579 -6.13 6.64 22.17
CA GLY A 579 -6.56 5.24 22.12
C GLY A 579 -5.46 4.24 21.74
N PHE A 580 -4.18 4.62 21.90
CA PHE A 580 -3.03 3.74 21.59
C PHE A 580 -2.48 2.99 22.82
N ASP A 581 -3.12 3.09 23.97
CA ASP A 581 -2.71 2.44 25.23
C ASP A 581 -2.76 0.91 25.19
N THR A 582 -3.57 0.34 24.30
CA THR A 582 -3.67 -1.10 24.07
C THR A 582 -2.83 -1.61 22.89
N GLU A 583 -2.24 -0.72 22.09
CA GLU A 583 -1.36 -1.08 21.00
C GLU A 583 -0.01 -1.59 21.56
N VAL A 584 0.36 -2.82 21.18
CA VAL A 584 1.49 -3.57 21.74
C VAL A 584 2.80 -2.78 21.69
N TYR A 585 3.07 -2.13 20.56
CA TYR A 585 4.30 -1.36 20.35
C TYR A 585 4.38 -0.14 21.26
N VAL A 586 3.29 0.61 21.37
CA VAL A 586 3.22 1.84 22.19
C VAL A 586 3.19 1.48 23.68
N ALA A 587 2.39 0.49 24.08
CA ALA A 587 2.32 0.02 25.46
C ALA A 587 3.70 -0.44 25.97
N SER A 588 4.41 -1.24 25.15
CA SER A 588 5.76 -1.68 25.50
C SER A 588 6.72 -0.49 25.65
N ALA A 589 6.63 0.52 24.76
CA ALA A 589 7.47 1.71 24.83
C ALA A 589 7.16 2.56 26.08
N VAL A 590 5.89 2.68 26.50
CA VAL A 590 5.52 3.39 27.74
C VAL A 590 6.09 2.68 28.97
N ILE A 591 5.95 1.34 29.04
CA ILE A 591 6.48 0.52 30.14
C ILE A 591 8.00 0.67 30.23
N ASP A 592 8.71 0.53 29.10
CA ASP A 592 10.17 0.67 29.05
C ASP A 592 10.63 2.08 29.45
N ALA A 593 9.91 3.12 28.97
CA ALA A 593 10.23 4.50 29.31
C ALA A 593 10.11 4.79 30.81
N TYR A 594 9.02 4.37 31.45
CA TYR A 594 8.90 4.50 32.89
C TYR A 594 9.96 3.69 33.67
N ALA A 595 10.21 2.46 33.23
CA ALA A 595 11.23 1.60 33.84
C ALA A 595 12.63 2.25 33.79
N LYS A 596 13.05 2.71 32.61
CA LYS A 596 14.37 3.37 32.45
C LYS A 596 14.47 4.72 33.13
N CYS A 597 13.35 5.41 33.31
CA CYS A 597 13.26 6.63 34.14
C CYS A 597 13.24 6.36 35.65
N GLY A 598 13.24 5.11 36.12
CA GLY A 598 13.27 4.74 37.52
C GLY A 598 11.88 4.62 38.17
N ASP A 599 10.79 4.81 37.48
CA ASP A 599 9.44 4.72 37.98
C ASP A 599 8.78 3.35 37.66
N ILE A 600 9.14 2.36 38.47
CA ILE A 600 8.58 1.01 38.28
C ILE A 600 7.07 0.95 38.59
N LYS A 601 6.54 1.88 39.41
CA LYS A 601 5.10 1.96 39.72
C LYS A 601 4.33 2.49 38.51
N GLY A 602 4.87 3.51 37.83
CA GLY A 602 4.32 4.01 36.57
C GLY A 602 4.33 2.94 35.47
N ALA A 603 5.40 2.16 35.40
CA ALA A 603 5.47 1.01 34.48
C ALA A 603 4.41 -0.05 34.78
N GLY A 604 4.14 -0.33 36.09
CA GLY A 604 3.08 -1.24 36.50
C GLY A 604 1.68 -0.76 36.14
N MET A 605 1.39 0.54 36.33
CA MET A 605 0.11 1.12 35.89
C MET A 605 -0.10 1.02 34.38
N ALA A 606 0.95 1.29 33.60
CA ALA A 606 0.88 1.16 32.15
C ALA A 606 0.67 -0.30 31.68
N PHE A 607 1.31 -1.26 32.38
CA PHE A 607 1.09 -2.68 32.14
C PHE A 607 -0.34 -3.10 32.44
N ASP A 608 -0.91 -2.68 33.60
CA ASP A 608 -2.28 -3.00 33.98
C ASP A 608 -3.32 -2.41 32.99
N GLN A 609 -3.06 -1.21 32.44
CA GLN A 609 -3.92 -0.59 31.43
C GLN A 609 -3.87 -1.36 30.11
N SER A 610 -2.70 -1.84 29.71
CA SER A 610 -2.50 -2.62 28.46
C SER A 610 -2.88 -4.10 28.59
N PHE A 611 -3.38 -4.56 29.77
CA PHE A 611 -3.65 -5.97 30.06
C PHE A 611 -4.61 -6.65 29.07
N ASN A 612 -5.49 -5.90 28.42
CA ASN A 612 -6.39 -6.41 27.39
C ASN A 612 -5.68 -6.88 26.11
N SER A 613 -4.45 -6.43 25.85
CA SER A 613 -3.69 -6.87 24.66
C SER A 613 -3.18 -8.32 24.76
N ASN A 614 -3.02 -8.83 26.00
CA ASN A 614 -2.59 -10.20 26.31
C ASN A 614 -1.44 -10.71 25.39
N ASP A 615 -0.44 -9.82 25.13
CA ASP A 615 0.66 -10.07 24.19
C ASP A 615 1.97 -10.38 24.91
N VAL A 616 2.73 -11.34 24.37
CA VAL A 616 4.02 -11.81 24.88
C VAL A 616 5.05 -10.69 25.01
N ILE A 617 5.04 -9.71 24.08
CA ILE A 617 6.00 -8.60 24.04
C ILE A 617 5.81 -7.68 25.24
N VAL A 618 4.57 -7.35 25.59
CA VAL A 618 4.24 -6.50 26.75
C VAL A 618 4.69 -7.16 28.04
N TYR A 619 4.42 -8.46 28.20
CA TYR A 619 4.91 -9.24 29.35
C TYR A 619 6.44 -9.25 29.42
N ASN A 620 7.13 -9.49 28.31
CA ASN A 620 8.59 -9.52 28.27
C ASN A 620 9.20 -8.17 28.67
N THR A 621 8.61 -7.07 28.19
CA THR A 621 9.08 -5.71 28.52
C THR A 621 8.92 -5.44 30.01
N PHE A 622 7.80 -5.84 30.61
CA PHE A 622 7.57 -5.62 32.03
C PHE A 622 8.43 -6.54 32.94
N ILE A 623 8.68 -7.79 32.53
CA ILE A 623 9.65 -8.67 33.18
C ILE A 623 11.04 -8.05 33.17
N MET A 624 11.46 -7.51 32.00
CA MET A 624 12.74 -6.83 31.86
C MET A 624 12.82 -5.56 32.70
N ALA A 625 11.72 -4.81 32.79
CA ALA A 625 11.63 -3.65 33.71
C ALA A 625 11.94 -4.03 35.16
N TYR A 626 11.30 -5.07 35.68
CA TYR A 626 11.60 -5.59 36.98
C TYR A 626 13.04 -6.10 37.13
N ALA A 627 13.58 -6.75 36.09
CA ALA A 627 14.96 -7.21 36.04
C ALA A 627 15.96 -6.07 36.23
N HIS A 628 15.79 -4.97 35.51
CA HIS A 628 16.63 -3.78 35.60
C HIS A 628 16.60 -3.13 36.99
N HIS A 629 15.45 -3.18 37.67
CA HIS A 629 15.28 -2.70 39.02
C HIS A 629 15.71 -3.69 40.11
N GLY A 630 16.19 -4.89 39.72
CA GLY A 630 16.60 -5.95 40.64
C GLY A 630 15.46 -6.59 41.44
N LEU A 631 14.24 -6.46 41.00
CA LEU A 631 13.01 -6.99 41.61
C LEU A 631 12.69 -8.37 40.99
N VAL A 632 13.50 -9.36 41.35
CA VAL A 632 13.45 -10.70 40.71
C VAL A 632 12.19 -11.47 41.11
N SER A 633 11.72 -11.31 42.37
CA SER A 633 10.49 -11.99 42.83
C SER A 633 9.30 -11.57 42.00
N GLU A 634 9.17 -10.28 41.75
CA GLU A 634 8.11 -9.65 40.95
C GLU A 634 8.23 -10.05 39.48
N ALA A 635 9.45 -10.09 38.92
CA ALA A 635 9.69 -10.58 37.57
C ALA A 635 9.22 -12.04 37.38
N MET A 636 9.48 -12.89 38.38
CA MET A 636 9.01 -14.28 38.38
C MET A 636 7.49 -14.39 38.50
N GLU A 637 6.87 -13.54 39.31
CA GLU A 637 5.41 -13.50 39.42
C GLU A 637 4.75 -13.14 38.10
N ILE A 638 5.29 -12.18 37.35
CA ILE A 638 4.80 -11.81 36.00
C ILE A 638 5.01 -12.95 35.01
N PHE A 639 6.16 -13.64 35.08
CA PHE A 639 6.40 -14.83 34.27
C PHE A 639 5.39 -15.96 34.56
N ASP A 640 5.03 -16.17 35.83
CA ASP A 640 4.00 -17.15 36.17
C ASP A 640 2.60 -16.69 35.78
N LYS A 641 2.25 -15.39 35.86
CA LYS A 641 1.00 -14.83 35.33
C LYS A 641 0.90 -15.03 33.81
N MET A 642 2.00 -14.85 33.05
CA MET A 642 2.05 -15.11 31.63
C MET A 642 1.68 -16.57 31.31
N LYS A 643 2.19 -17.55 32.07
CA LYS A 643 1.84 -18.97 31.91
C LYS A 643 0.36 -19.22 32.23
N LEU A 644 -0.17 -18.63 33.29
CA LEU A 644 -1.58 -18.74 33.66
C LEU A 644 -2.51 -18.15 32.58
N ALA A 645 -2.06 -17.13 31.87
CA ALA A 645 -2.75 -16.56 30.70
C ALA A 645 -2.65 -17.43 29.42
N ASN A 646 -2.06 -18.63 29.51
CA ASN A 646 -1.80 -19.55 28.39
C ASN A 646 -0.93 -18.96 27.26
N LEU A 647 -0.13 -17.94 27.58
CA LEU A 647 0.84 -17.39 26.63
C LEU A 647 2.10 -18.26 26.63
N GLN A 648 2.55 -18.61 25.41
CA GLN A 648 3.78 -19.37 25.26
C GLN A 648 5.00 -18.45 25.43
N PRO A 649 5.93 -18.73 26.38
CA PRO A 649 7.16 -17.98 26.52
C PRO A 649 7.99 -18.03 25.23
N SER A 650 8.59 -16.91 24.87
CA SER A 650 9.51 -16.78 23.74
C SER A 650 10.98 -16.82 24.21
N GLN A 651 11.92 -16.85 23.28
CA GLN A 651 13.36 -16.67 23.56
C GLN A 651 13.60 -15.38 24.38
N ALA A 652 12.96 -14.28 24.01
CA ALA A 652 13.08 -13.01 24.70
C ALA A 652 12.55 -13.07 26.15
N THR A 653 11.50 -13.88 26.42
CA THR A 653 11.00 -14.11 27.78
C THR A 653 12.08 -14.72 28.66
N PHE A 654 12.75 -15.77 28.18
CA PHE A 654 13.84 -16.42 28.93
C PHE A 654 15.02 -15.49 29.14
N VAL A 655 15.42 -14.71 28.12
CA VAL A 655 16.47 -13.68 28.25
C VAL A 655 16.12 -12.71 29.37
N SER A 656 14.87 -12.19 29.40
CA SER A 656 14.42 -11.23 30.42
C SER A 656 14.46 -11.82 31.84
N VAL A 657 13.96 -13.04 32.02
CA VAL A 657 13.93 -13.69 33.36
C VAL A 657 15.33 -14.10 33.79
N MET A 658 16.16 -14.61 32.89
CA MET A 658 17.56 -14.98 33.23
C MET A 658 18.39 -13.74 33.55
N SER A 659 18.17 -12.61 32.87
CA SER A 659 18.78 -11.32 33.21
C SER A 659 18.44 -10.90 34.63
N ALA A 660 17.16 -11.04 35.04
CA ALA A 660 16.75 -10.81 36.42
C ALA A 660 17.55 -11.70 37.41
N CYS A 661 17.69 -12.97 37.12
CA CYS A 661 18.46 -13.91 37.95
C CYS A 661 19.94 -13.52 38.03
N SER A 662 20.54 -13.03 36.90
CA SER A 662 21.93 -12.56 36.86
C SER A 662 22.18 -11.42 37.86
N HIS A 663 21.30 -10.42 37.90
CA HIS A 663 21.44 -9.24 38.77
C HIS A 663 21.35 -9.56 40.27
N LYS A 664 20.64 -10.60 40.65
CA LYS A 664 20.50 -11.02 42.07
C LYS A 664 21.37 -12.19 42.47
N GLY A 665 22.13 -12.75 41.56
CA GLY A 665 23.01 -13.89 41.86
C GLY A 665 22.28 -15.22 42.05
N LEU A 666 21.08 -15.36 41.51
CA LEU A 666 20.28 -16.60 41.59
C LEU A 666 20.70 -17.59 40.49
N VAL A 667 21.96 -18.03 40.54
CA VAL A 667 22.59 -18.86 39.48
C VAL A 667 21.84 -20.17 39.29
N ASP A 668 21.49 -20.86 40.37
CA ASP A 668 20.79 -22.15 40.28
C ASP A 668 19.44 -22.05 39.51
N LYS A 669 18.65 -21.00 39.83
CA LYS A 669 17.38 -20.74 39.17
C LYS A 669 17.57 -20.42 37.70
N GLY A 670 18.54 -19.58 37.37
CA GLY A 670 18.89 -19.24 35.98
C GLY A 670 19.30 -20.45 35.14
N CYS A 671 20.14 -21.33 35.74
CA CYS A 671 20.53 -22.57 35.09
C CYS A 671 19.35 -23.55 34.88
N LEU A 672 18.43 -23.61 35.86
CA LEU A 672 17.21 -24.40 35.71
C LEU A 672 16.30 -23.86 34.60
N LEU A 673 16.13 -22.53 34.52
CA LEU A 673 15.36 -21.88 33.45
C LEU A 673 15.99 -22.16 32.06
N PHE A 674 17.31 -22.04 31.93
CA PHE A 674 18.00 -22.35 30.70
C PHE A 674 17.77 -23.80 30.26
N LYS A 675 17.89 -24.76 31.18
CA LYS A 675 17.62 -26.18 30.88
C LYS A 675 16.15 -26.44 30.53
N SER A 676 15.21 -25.69 31.12
CA SER A 676 13.78 -25.84 30.86
C SER A 676 13.38 -25.42 29.44
N MET A 677 14.16 -24.58 28.78
CA MET A 677 13.90 -24.15 27.40
C MET A 677 13.79 -25.36 26.47
N ASP A 678 14.73 -26.26 26.52
CA ASP A 678 14.73 -27.49 25.71
C ASP A 678 13.78 -28.54 26.30
N SER A 679 13.88 -28.85 27.60
CA SER A 679 13.19 -29.98 28.23
C SER A 679 11.68 -29.79 28.38
N GLN A 680 11.17 -28.57 28.62
CA GLN A 680 9.75 -28.29 28.86
C GLN A 680 9.08 -27.60 27.65
N TYR A 681 9.83 -26.79 26.91
CA TYR A 681 9.28 -25.96 25.83
C TYR A 681 9.77 -26.40 24.45
N GLY A 682 10.70 -27.36 24.33
CA GLY A 682 11.23 -27.85 23.06
C GLY A 682 11.96 -26.76 22.26
N MET A 683 12.47 -25.75 22.94
CA MET A 683 13.04 -24.56 22.37
C MET A 683 14.57 -24.60 22.48
N GLN A 684 15.27 -24.62 21.35
CA GLN A 684 16.74 -24.54 21.36
C GLN A 684 17.19 -23.14 21.75
N PRO A 685 18.06 -22.97 22.77
CA PRO A 685 18.49 -21.65 23.23
C PRO A 685 19.20 -20.85 22.13
N SER A 686 18.83 -19.57 22.02
CA SER A 686 19.45 -18.61 21.10
C SER A 686 20.83 -18.13 21.59
N PRO A 687 21.65 -17.50 20.71
CA PRO A 687 22.90 -16.85 21.13
C PRO A 687 22.74 -15.90 22.31
N ASP A 688 21.61 -15.17 22.39
CA ASP A 688 21.34 -14.24 23.48
C ASP A 688 21.09 -14.95 24.81
N CYS A 689 20.41 -16.11 24.78
CA CYS A 689 20.20 -16.92 25.96
C CYS A 689 21.54 -17.44 26.53
N TYR A 690 22.45 -17.90 25.67
CA TYR A 690 23.81 -18.26 26.08
C TYR A 690 24.57 -17.05 26.62
N GLY A 691 24.43 -15.88 25.98
CA GLY A 691 25.01 -14.63 26.46
C GLY A 691 24.56 -14.28 27.89
N CYS A 692 23.26 -14.40 28.17
CA CYS A 692 22.73 -14.18 29.52
C CYS A 692 23.25 -15.22 30.53
N LEU A 693 23.39 -16.48 30.14
CA LEU A 693 23.96 -17.52 30.99
C LEU A 693 25.42 -17.22 31.34
N VAL A 694 26.22 -16.84 30.37
CA VAL A 694 27.61 -16.45 30.57
C VAL A 694 27.72 -15.20 31.44
N ASP A 695 26.88 -14.18 31.22
CA ASP A 695 26.86 -12.98 32.07
C ASP A 695 26.52 -13.33 33.52
N MET A 696 25.53 -14.18 33.76
CA MET A 696 25.11 -14.64 35.09
C MET A 696 26.23 -15.38 35.78
N LEU A 697 26.85 -16.34 35.12
CA LEU A 697 27.98 -17.12 35.68
C LEU A 697 29.17 -16.21 36.00
N SER A 698 29.53 -15.34 35.04
CA SER A 698 30.67 -14.45 35.16
C SER A 698 30.53 -13.44 36.30
N ARG A 699 29.36 -12.80 36.45
CA ARG A 699 29.07 -11.84 37.54
C ARG A 699 29.14 -12.48 38.92
N ASN A 700 28.77 -13.74 39.00
CA ASN A 700 28.69 -14.45 40.29
C ASN A 700 29.93 -15.31 40.60
N GLY A 701 31.02 -15.17 39.82
CA GLY A 701 32.30 -15.77 40.13
C GLY A 701 32.53 -17.18 39.57
N TYR A 702 31.56 -17.75 38.84
CA TYR A 702 31.66 -19.07 38.19
C TYR A 702 32.37 -18.95 36.83
N LEU A 703 33.64 -18.43 36.88
CA LEU A 703 34.35 -18.00 35.66
C LEU A 703 34.75 -19.19 34.75
N GLU A 704 35.13 -20.33 35.34
CA GLU A 704 35.50 -21.53 34.61
C GLU A 704 34.26 -22.15 33.94
N ASP A 705 33.13 -22.17 34.63
CA ASP A 705 31.85 -22.63 34.04
C ASP A 705 31.40 -21.74 32.91
N ALA A 706 31.59 -20.41 33.04
CA ALA A 706 31.27 -19.43 31.98
C ALA A 706 32.15 -19.69 30.74
N LYS A 707 33.46 -19.94 30.91
CA LYS A 707 34.35 -20.32 29.82
C LYS A 707 33.92 -21.63 29.17
N HIS A 708 33.59 -22.64 29.98
CA HIS A 708 33.13 -23.92 29.45
C HIS A 708 31.84 -23.75 28.61
N VAL A 709 30.87 -22.93 29.06
CA VAL A 709 29.66 -22.61 28.27
C VAL A 709 30.02 -21.96 26.95
N ILE A 710 31.01 -21.05 26.93
CA ILE A 710 31.48 -20.42 25.67
C ILE A 710 32.07 -21.45 24.71
N GLU A 711 32.83 -22.41 25.22
CA GLU A 711 33.49 -23.45 24.41
C GLU A 711 32.48 -24.47 23.82
N ILE A 712 31.37 -24.74 24.50
CA ILE A 712 30.35 -25.72 24.06
C ILE A 712 29.20 -25.09 23.26
N MET A 713 29.16 -23.75 23.08
CA MET A 713 28.13 -23.10 22.26
C MET A 713 28.07 -23.68 20.85
N PRO A 714 26.88 -23.96 20.28
CA PRO A 714 26.75 -24.53 18.93
C PRO A 714 27.00 -23.49 17.79
N PHE A 715 27.30 -22.24 18.14
CA PHE A 715 27.56 -21.13 17.20
C PHE A 715 28.78 -20.31 17.67
N GLN A 716 29.28 -19.42 16.80
CA GLN A 716 30.38 -18.55 17.16
C GLN A 716 29.94 -17.53 18.23
N PRO A 717 30.69 -17.44 19.35
CA PRO A 717 30.37 -16.47 20.41
C PRO A 717 30.46 -15.03 19.92
N SER A 718 29.47 -14.23 20.27
CA SER A 718 29.45 -12.80 19.94
C SER A 718 30.44 -12.00 20.81
N PRO A 719 30.88 -10.80 20.35
CA PRO A 719 31.73 -9.92 21.15
C PRO A 719 31.18 -9.58 22.54
N THR A 720 29.86 -9.53 22.69
CA THR A 720 29.19 -9.26 23.97
C THR A 720 29.42 -10.36 25.00
N VAL A 721 29.52 -11.62 24.62
CA VAL A 721 29.77 -12.77 25.47
C VAL A 721 31.18 -12.67 26.10
N TYR A 722 32.19 -12.40 25.27
CA TYR A 722 33.53 -12.20 25.77
C TYR A 722 33.68 -10.97 26.65
N ARG A 723 32.92 -9.88 26.36
CA ARG A 723 32.88 -8.69 27.20
C ARG A 723 32.28 -8.96 28.57
N SER A 724 31.21 -9.78 28.65
CA SER A 724 30.61 -10.20 29.93
C SER A 724 31.59 -11.02 30.76
N LEU A 725 32.29 -11.99 30.16
CA LEU A 725 33.32 -12.76 30.86
C LEU A 725 34.48 -11.87 31.35
N LEU A 726 34.98 -10.97 30.49
CA LEU A 726 36.05 -10.04 30.86
C LEU A 726 35.63 -9.09 32.00
N SER A 727 34.36 -8.66 32.01
CA SER A 727 33.82 -7.86 33.12
C SER A 727 33.77 -8.68 34.43
N GLY A 728 33.37 -9.95 34.36
CA GLY A 728 33.41 -10.89 35.50
C GLY A 728 34.84 -11.13 35.99
N CYS A 729 35.81 -11.33 35.10
CA CYS A 729 37.20 -11.45 35.45
C CYS A 729 37.76 -10.24 36.20
N ARG A 730 37.31 -9.04 35.83
CA ARG A 730 37.68 -7.83 36.58
C ARG A 730 37.07 -7.85 38.00
N ILE A 731 35.79 -8.23 38.16
CA ILE A 731 35.15 -8.20 39.48
C ILE A 731 35.78 -9.24 40.41
N HIS A 732 36.19 -10.39 39.94
CA HIS A 732 36.67 -11.50 40.73
C HIS A 732 38.22 -11.68 40.67
N GLY A 733 38.93 -10.77 40.02
CA GLY A 733 40.39 -10.74 40.01
C GLY A 733 41.07 -11.87 39.26
N ASN A 734 40.41 -12.45 38.26
CA ASN A 734 40.99 -13.56 37.48
C ASN A 734 41.71 -13.00 36.24
N LYS A 735 43.02 -12.91 36.33
CA LYS A 735 43.91 -12.39 35.29
C LYS A 735 43.96 -13.30 34.02
N GLU A 736 44.13 -14.60 34.21
CA GLU A 736 44.36 -15.57 33.14
C GLU A 736 43.14 -15.63 32.20
N LEU A 737 41.95 -15.74 32.75
CA LEU A 737 40.72 -15.73 31.98
C LEU A 737 40.43 -14.34 31.36
N GLY A 738 40.82 -13.26 32.04
CA GLY A 738 40.75 -11.90 31.53
C GLY A 738 41.60 -11.69 30.28
N GLU A 739 42.84 -12.20 30.29
CA GLU A 739 43.71 -12.19 29.13
C GLU A 739 43.13 -12.98 27.97
N TRP A 740 42.69 -14.22 28.22
CA TRP A 740 42.03 -15.06 27.23
C TRP A 740 40.79 -14.42 26.60
N ALA A 741 39.91 -13.87 27.43
CA ALA A 741 38.66 -13.22 26.96
C ALA A 741 38.95 -11.97 26.12
N SER A 742 39.94 -11.17 26.54
CA SER A 742 40.33 -9.95 25.83
C SER A 742 40.99 -10.24 24.51
N GLU A 743 41.86 -11.30 24.42
CA GLU A 743 42.46 -11.75 23.16
C GLU A 743 41.36 -12.13 22.14
N LYS A 744 40.40 -12.96 22.56
CA LYS A 744 39.28 -13.39 21.70
C LYS A 744 38.42 -12.20 21.26
N LEU A 745 38.14 -11.24 22.18
CA LEU A 745 37.37 -10.04 21.85
C LEU A 745 38.10 -9.14 20.84
N LEU A 746 39.41 -8.96 21.00
CA LEU A 746 40.23 -8.15 20.09
C LEU A 746 40.48 -8.82 18.73
N LEU A 747 40.44 -10.15 18.63
CA LEU A 747 40.41 -10.86 17.35
C LEU A 747 39.13 -10.58 16.56
N LEU A 748 37.99 -10.46 17.25
CA LEU A 748 36.70 -10.15 16.61
C LEU A 748 36.54 -8.65 16.30
N LEU A 749 37.04 -7.80 17.24
CA LEU A 749 36.91 -6.34 17.15
C LEU A 749 38.24 -5.66 17.46
N PRO A 750 39.18 -5.52 16.50
CA PRO A 750 40.52 -4.99 16.76
C PRO A 750 40.62 -3.60 17.34
N LYS A 751 39.60 -2.76 17.14
CA LYS A 751 39.50 -1.37 17.62
C LYS A 751 38.53 -1.22 18.82
N ASN A 752 38.21 -2.28 19.54
CA ASN A 752 37.30 -2.21 20.66
C ASN A 752 37.93 -1.52 21.88
N ASP A 753 37.47 -0.33 22.26
CA ASP A 753 37.94 0.45 23.39
C ASP A 753 37.67 -0.26 24.74
N ALA A 754 36.47 -0.86 24.89
CA ALA A 754 36.06 -1.54 26.12
C ALA A 754 36.98 -2.74 26.45
N ALA A 755 37.48 -3.49 25.44
CA ALA A 755 38.39 -4.59 25.67
C ALA A 755 39.72 -4.09 26.30
N HIS A 756 40.30 -3.06 25.75
CA HIS A 756 41.52 -2.45 26.27
C HIS A 756 41.33 -1.86 27.65
N VAL A 757 40.22 -1.13 27.88
CA VAL A 757 39.93 -0.49 29.16
C VAL A 757 39.69 -1.53 30.25
N LEU A 758 38.88 -2.56 29.99
CA LEU A 758 38.59 -3.63 30.96
C LEU A 758 39.84 -4.44 31.28
N LEU A 759 40.64 -4.82 30.29
CA LEU A 759 41.88 -5.57 30.51
C LEU A 759 42.90 -4.72 31.34
N SER A 760 43.05 -3.44 30.99
CA SER A 760 43.90 -2.52 31.78
C SER A 760 43.43 -2.44 33.23
N LYS A 761 42.12 -2.49 33.51
CA LYS A 761 41.59 -2.51 34.86
C LYS A 761 41.84 -3.83 35.58
N VAL A 762 41.71 -4.99 34.91
CA VAL A 762 42.05 -6.29 35.44
C VAL A 762 43.51 -6.30 35.91
N TYR A 763 44.44 -5.83 35.08
CA TYR A 763 45.85 -5.72 35.46
C TYR A 763 46.10 -4.74 36.62
N SER A 764 45.40 -3.62 36.67
CA SER A 764 45.53 -2.63 37.73
C SER A 764 45.04 -3.14 39.08
N GLU A 765 43.94 -3.92 39.10
CA GLU A 765 43.35 -4.51 40.28
C GLU A 765 44.19 -5.70 40.83
N ASP A 766 44.92 -6.41 39.93
CA ASP A 766 45.89 -7.45 40.25
C ASP A 766 47.28 -6.88 40.63
N GLY A 767 47.43 -5.54 40.67
CA GLY A 767 48.72 -4.89 40.99
C GLY A 767 49.77 -4.91 39.89
N CYS A 768 49.44 -5.38 38.69
CA CYS A 768 50.32 -5.48 37.53
C CYS A 768 50.32 -4.15 36.73
N TRP A 769 50.87 -3.09 37.32
CA TRP A 769 50.83 -1.74 36.78
C TRP A 769 51.58 -1.59 35.43
N GLU A 770 52.68 -2.35 35.23
CA GLU A 770 53.42 -2.31 33.99
C GLU A 770 52.59 -2.86 32.83
N SER A 771 51.93 -3.99 33.03
CA SER A 771 51.06 -4.62 32.02
C SER A 771 49.86 -3.69 31.71
N ALA A 772 49.28 -3.06 32.73
CA ALA A 772 48.20 -2.07 32.53
C ALA A 772 48.66 -0.85 31.70
N ALA A 773 49.90 -0.38 31.93
CA ALA A 773 50.46 0.72 31.16
C ALA A 773 50.75 0.33 29.68
N ILE A 774 51.19 -0.92 29.44
CA ILE A 774 51.43 -1.45 28.09
C ILE A 774 50.10 -1.46 27.31
N VAL A 775 49.01 -1.98 27.90
CA VAL A 775 47.70 -2.05 27.25
C VAL A 775 47.20 -0.65 26.90
N ARG A 776 47.34 0.34 27.83
CA ARG A 776 46.94 1.72 27.56
C ARG A 776 47.78 2.40 26.49
N ARG A 777 49.10 2.11 26.43
CA ARG A 777 49.98 2.62 25.38
C ARG A 777 49.60 2.03 24.04
N GLY A 778 49.34 0.71 23.95
CA GLY A 778 48.86 0.07 22.74
C GLY A 778 47.51 0.59 22.24
N MET A 779 46.61 1.06 23.15
CA MET A 779 45.36 1.74 22.79
C MET A 779 45.64 3.08 22.07
N THR A 780 46.60 3.86 22.60
CA THR A 780 47.00 5.12 22.01
C THR A 780 47.69 4.93 20.65
N GLU A 781 48.57 3.96 20.54
CA GLU A 781 49.27 3.61 19.29
C GLU A 781 48.29 3.17 18.18
N LYS A 782 47.21 2.45 18.53
CA LYS A 782 46.17 2.02 17.60
C LYS A 782 45.10 3.08 17.35
N GLN A 783 45.26 4.27 17.88
CA GLN A 783 44.28 5.40 17.78
C GLN A 783 42.85 5.01 18.23
N VAL A 784 42.74 4.16 19.22
CA VAL A 784 41.46 3.77 19.82
C VAL A 784 41.06 4.83 20.83
N LEU A 785 40.03 5.62 20.54
CA LEU A 785 39.49 6.63 21.43
C LEU A 785 38.46 6.00 22.36
N LYS A 786 38.51 6.39 23.64
CA LYS A 786 37.51 5.98 24.63
C LYS A 786 36.28 6.89 24.48
N ASP A 787 35.10 6.29 24.37
CA ASP A 787 33.85 7.04 24.43
C ASP A 787 33.68 7.75 25.76
N PRO A 788 33.41 9.07 25.79
CA PRO A 788 33.20 9.81 27.03
C PRO A 788 31.90 9.33 27.71
N GLY A 789 31.95 9.15 29.02
CA GLY A 789 30.76 8.94 29.82
C GLY A 789 30.07 10.28 30.08
N TYR A 790 28.79 10.37 29.83
CA TYR A 790 27.96 11.54 30.12
C TYR A 790 27.09 11.29 31.34
N SER A 791 26.92 12.31 32.19
CA SER A 791 25.87 12.37 33.18
C SER A 791 25.23 13.74 33.13
N TRP A 792 23.90 13.81 33.14
CA TRP A 792 23.15 15.08 33.14
C TRP A 792 22.08 15.08 34.23
N ILE A 793 21.69 16.27 34.62
CA ILE A 793 20.55 16.51 35.53
C ILE A 793 19.54 17.33 34.72
N GLU A 794 18.30 16.92 34.72
CA GLU A 794 17.19 17.74 34.16
C GLU A 794 17.06 19.00 35.03
N THR A 795 17.49 20.17 34.48
CA THR A 795 17.19 21.46 35.12
C THR A 795 15.93 22.04 34.47
N TRP A 796 15.00 22.44 35.31
CA TRP A 796 13.80 23.15 34.89
C TRP A 796 14.18 24.49 34.26
N SER A 797 14.12 24.61 32.95
CA SER A 797 13.90 25.90 32.30
C SER A 797 12.41 26.01 31.97
N SER A 798 11.77 26.92 32.63
CA SER A 798 10.38 27.33 32.57
C SER A 798 9.94 27.68 31.15
#